data_2fe2d09d28311c80da601c69e6f31e3b
#
_entry.id   2fe2d09d28311c80da601c69e6f31e3b
#
_cell.length_a   1.000
_cell.length_b   1.000
_cell.length_c   1.000
_cell.angle_alpha   90.00
_cell.angle_beta   90.00
_cell.angle_gamma   90.00
#
_symmetry.space_group_name_H-M   'P 1'
#
loop_
_entity.id
_entity.type
_entity.pdbx_description
1 polymer ?
#
loop_
_entity_poly.entity_id
_entity_poly.type
_entity_poly.pdbx_seq_one_letter_code
_entity_poly.pdbx_strand_id
1 'polypeptide(L)'
;MNKRILSAAMALSLMAAQVPMTSHAQGASMTEEDLIAALEQAQAGATVELTGSVELSSQLVIEKEIVLDGNGYTITKGEGEDVFPNNAGILVTAGATLRDLTVEGPNTNAEGWDNGEFGIKLYEAQGAQLQNVTVEQANAGIQVSGGSVTLSGTIDVSNNESGGIEVCREAQLDLTQAALVNESETKERPTLWSDSGKGTIQANESQPLYIWTEYASGKDHIYLDQDNLGVEAQVDGASYETLAQALEAAGASEGDKAVTLLKDVSVGSGEQAESRSSGAALTLPAGVTLDGQGHTVIYAGEEEIGSLLAADGADSAIRNACFAGGGKAQHVLTFSGAENALLEGVTVQGGRTAAILVNGASVTLENSALKPQEGAGASITYQADSKLPRLTLNNVEASQETNLLYISPETLEQIGTLGSTEDMDEILKQVRASIGGSDRVELTYDEDSGSVSAPAPVRHAVTLEAGENGSLSADRTQAQSGAVITLTVTPEKGYRLEKLEARDGQDQAVELTRQEDGTYTFTMPESPVTVSAVFAAIFQDVAESDWFYAAVQYVYEQGIMSGVEEGRFEPGATLTRAMLAQTLYAMEGKPQASGGENFSDVEEGDWYAAAVAWAAENGLVSGVGGDRFAPNNALTREQMALILYRYAQHKSHDVQVDGEPLEGFQDVEKISDWAVEAMAWAVNAKLLSGTGDHLLTPAGTATRAQVAQVLANFRQTVA
;
A
#
# COMPACT_ATOMS: atom_id res chain seq x y z
N MET A 1 -14.18 -15.98 27.97
CA MET A 1 -12.75 -15.67 28.29
C MET A 1 -12.20 -14.89 27.09
N ASN A 2 -12.15 -13.58 27.25
CA ASN A 2 -11.84 -12.64 26.17
C ASN A 2 -10.40 -12.81 25.69
N LYS A 3 -10.20 -13.19 24.43
CA LYS A 3 -8.98 -12.91 23.70
C LYS A 3 -9.32 -11.90 22.58
N ARG A 4 -9.03 -10.65 22.87
CA ARG A 4 -8.92 -9.61 21.86
C ARG A 4 -7.83 -10.03 20.89
N ILE A 5 -8.17 -10.17 19.63
CA ILE A 5 -7.20 -10.25 18.54
C ILE A 5 -6.70 -8.82 18.36
N LEU A 6 -5.52 -8.53 18.90
CA LEU A 6 -4.76 -7.34 18.55
C LEU A 6 -4.28 -7.56 17.12
N SER A 7 -4.80 -6.77 16.20
CA SER A 7 -4.12 -6.41 14.97
C SER A 7 -2.76 -5.81 15.36
N ALA A 8 -1.68 -6.50 15.05
CA ALA A 8 -0.34 -5.98 15.24
C ALA A 8 -0.06 -4.98 14.12
N ALA A 9 -0.57 -3.76 14.26
CA ALA A 9 0.11 -2.61 13.72
C ALA A 9 1.44 -2.54 14.47
N MET A 10 2.56 -2.78 13.79
CA MET A 10 3.88 -2.44 14.29
C MET A 10 3.90 -0.92 14.49
N ALA A 11 3.51 -0.49 15.67
CA ALA A 11 3.93 0.80 16.18
C ALA A 11 5.45 0.69 16.36
N LEU A 12 6.18 1.15 15.35
CA LEU A 12 7.55 1.58 15.56
C LEU A 12 7.46 2.71 16.60
N SER A 13 7.69 2.37 17.86
CA SER A 13 7.93 3.37 18.88
C SER A 13 9.19 4.12 18.44
N LEU A 14 9.03 5.24 17.74
CA LEU A 14 10.03 6.30 17.81
C LEU A 14 10.10 6.62 19.31
N MET A 15 11.16 6.18 19.97
CA MET A 15 11.60 6.81 21.19
C MET A 15 11.86 8.28 20.82
N ALA A 16 10.86 9.11 21.05
CA ALA A 16 11.12 10.52 21.29
C ALA A 16 12.16 10.52 22.42
N ALA A 17 13.40 10.78 22.08
CA ALA A 17 14.39 11.14 23.07
C ALA A 17 13.80 12.36 23.78
N GLN A 18 13.24 12.14 24.97
CA GLN A 18 12.98 13.21 25.89
C GLN A 18 14.33 13.87 26.12
N VAL A 19 14.56 14.95 25.41
CA VAL A 19 15.63 15.89 25.79
C VAL A 19 15.27 16.29 27.22
N PRO A 20 16.15 16.04 28.22
CA PRO A 20 15.84 16.46 29.57
C PRO A 20 15.63 17.97 29.52
N MET A 21 14.47 18.44 29.95
CA MET A 21 14.25 19.84 30.24
C MET A 21 15.29 20.25 31.28
N THR A 22 16.38 20.82 30.82
CA THR A 22 17.27 21.54 31.70
C THR A 22 16.49 22.77 32.14
N SER A 23 16.15 22.83 33.41
CA SER A 23 15.66 24.04 34.07
C SER A 23 16.63 25.18 33.77
N HIS A 24 16.28 26.02 32.79
CA HIS A 24 17.01 27.24 32.54
C HIS A 24 16.69 28.21 33.66
N ALA A 25 17.73 28.78 34.24
CA ALA A 25 17.63 29.85 35.22
C ALA A 25 16.79 31.00 34.66
N GLN A 26 15.86 31.54 35.46
CA GLN A 26 15.14 32.75 35.15
C GLN A 26 16.13 33.87 34.80
N GLY A 27 16.43 34.01 33.51
CA GLY A 27 17.00 35.19 32.91
C GLY A 27 15.89 36.21 32.63
N ALA A 28 16.21 37.47 32.49
CA ALA A 28 15.23 38.52 32.16
C ALA A 28 14.40 38.10 30.95
N SER A 29 13.06 38.13 31.07
CA SER A 29 12.12 37.81 29.99
C SER A 29 12.41 38.75 28.80
N MET A 30 12.48 38.19 27.59
CA MET A 30 12.52 38.97 26.34
C MET A 30 11.22 39.76 26.22
N THR A 31 11.30 41.04 25.91
CA THR A 31 10.10 41.86 25.71
C THR A 31 9.67 41.83 24.24
N GLU A 32 8.41 42.18 23.95
CA GLU A 32 7.93 42.38 22.59
C GLU A 32 8.78 43.35 21.79
N GLU A 33 9.16 44.48 22.44
CA GLU A 33 10.02 45.53 21.84
C GLU A 33 11.40 44.98 21.48
N ASP A 34 12.01 44.13 22.34
CA ASP A 34 13.30 43.50 22.08
C ASP A 34 13.24 42.56 20.89
N LEU A 35 12.15 41.77 20.79
CA LEU A 35 11.92 40.84 19.69
C LEU A 35 11.73 41.60 18.36
N ILE A 36 10.86 42.60 18.33
CA ILE A 36 10.64 43.42 17.15
C ILE A 36 11.94 44.08 16.70
N ALA A 37 12.69 44.68 17.61
CA ALA A 37 13.96 45.34 17.31
C ALA A 37 15.00 44.33 16.75
N ALA A 38 15.05 43.11 17.27
CA ALA A 38 15.90 42.04 16.75
C ALA A 38 15.53 41.62 15.33
N LEU A 39 14.21 41.46 15.03
CA LEU A 39 13.72 41.13 13.71
C LEU A 39 13.98 42.28 12.70
N GLU A 40 13.78 43.55 13.11
CA GLU A 40 14.07 44.69 12.27
C GLU A 40 15.54 44.80 11.90
N GLN A 41 16.48 44.49 12.82
CA GLN A 41 17.91 44.56 12.63
C GLN A 41 18.46 43.31 11.91
N ALA A 42 17.75 42.21 11.92
CA ALA A 42 18.18 40.96 11.28
C ALA A 42 18.37 41.14 9.77
N GLN A 43 19.49 40.64 9.25
CA GLN A 43 19.72 40.50 7.81
C GLN A 43 19.14 39.20 7.30
N ALA A 44 18.86 39.10 6.00
CA ALA A 44 18.40 37.87 5.39
C ALA A 44 19.35 36.70 5.71
N GLY A 45 18.81 35.56 6.12
CA GLY A 45 19.53 34.37 6.57
C GLY A 45 20.00 34.41 8.03
N ALA A 46 19.77 35.50 8.78
CA ALA A 46 20.12 35.58 10.20
C ALA A 46 19.14 34.76 11.06
N THR A 47 19.64 34.25 12.19
CA THR A 47 18.83 33.64 13.24
C THR A 47 18.54 34.65 14.33
N VAL A 48 17.25 34.78 14.70
CA VAL A 48 16.81 35.50 15.89
C VAL A 48 16.31 34.45 16.87
N GLU A 49 16.97 34.37 18.03
CA GLU A 49 16.64 33.38 19.07
C GLU A 49 15.83 34.03 20.19
N LEU A 50 14.78 33.38 20.63
CA LEU A 50 14.08 33.78 21.84
C LEU A 50 14.93 33.46 23.06
N THR A 51 15.03 34.41 23.98
CA THR A 51 15.74 34.27 25.27
C THR A 51 14.77 34.12 26.44
N GLY A 52 13.46 34.15 26.16
CA GLY A 52 12.38 34.00 27.12
C GLY A 52 11.04 34.01 26.37
N SER A 53 9.95 33.63 27.04
CA SER A 53 8.62 33.74 26.46
C SER A 53 8.22 35.21 26.28
N VAL A 54 7.49 35.51 25.22
CA VAL A 54 7.10 36.86 24.80
C VAL A 54 5.61 37.01 24.78
N GLU A 55 5.11 38.07 25.39
CA GLU A 55 3.69 38.45 25.34
C GLU A 55 3.51 39.59 24.33
N LEU A 56 2.67 39.34 23.30
CA LEU A 56 2.43 40.31 22.21
C LEU A 56 1.25 41.19 22.54
N SER A 57 1.44 42.51 22.46
CA SER A 57 0.37 43.50 22.47
C SER A 57 -0.10 43.88 21.07
N SER A 58 0.66 43.51 20.03
CA SER A 58 0.38 43.76 18.62
C SER A 58 0.80 42.56 17.76
N GLN A 59 0.30 42.50 16.51
CA GLN A 59 0.68 41.47 15.57
C GLN A 59 2.18 41.45 15.31
N LEU A 60 2.83 40.29 15.45
CA LEU A 60 4.22 40.10 15.04
C LEU A 60 4.30 39.87 13.53
N VAL A 61 5.05 40.69 12.80
CA VAL A 61 5.17 40.62 11.34
C VAL A 61 6.61 40.22 10.95
N ILE A 62 6.75 39.18 10.13
CA ILE A 62 8.04 38.68 9.63
C ILE A 62 8.06 38.80 8.09
N GLU A 63 8.76 39.84 7.61
CA GLU A 63 8.85 40.21 6.19
C GLU A 63 10.20 39.87 5.54
N LYS A 64 11.07 39.17 6.26
CA LYS A 64 12.42 38.83 5.80
C LYS A 64 12.68 37.34 5.86
N GLU A 65 13.54 36.84 4.98
CA GLU A 65 14.02 35.46 5.00
C GLU A 65 14.98 35.28 6.19
N ILE A 66 14.45 35.02 7.38
CA ILE A 66 15.19 34.82 8.61
C ILE A 66 14.80 33.50 9.28
N VAL A 67 15.55 33.08 10.26
CA VAL A 67 15.18 32.00 11.18
C VAL A 67 14.73 32.62 12.49
N LEU A 68 13.49 32.42 12.89
CA LEU A 68 13.03 32.66 14.26
C LEU A 68 13.10 31.33 15.02
N ASP A 69 14.03 31.26 15.94
CA ASP A 69 14.25 30.12 16.82
C ASP A 69 13.57 30.38 18.16
N GLY A 70 12.50 29.65 18.43
CA GLY A 70 11.77 29.75 19.68
C GLY A 70 12.56 29.23 20.89
N ASN A 71 13.58 28.38 20.65
CA ASN A 71 14.40 27.80 21.69
C ASN A 71 13.57 27.15 22.83
N GLY A 72 12.37 26.65 22.48
CA GLY A 72 11.40 26.06 23.41
C GLY A 72 10.59 27.07 24.23
N TYR A 73 10.66 28.37 23.91
CA TYR A 73 9.84 29.41 24.56
C TYR A 73 8.53 29.61 23.82
N THR A 74 7.61 30.30 24.48
CA THR A 74 6.24 30.57 23.99
C THR A 74 6.08 32.02 23.60
N ILE A 75 5.37 32.25 22.52
CA ILE A 75 4.82 33.56 22.14
C ILE A 75 3.30 33.52 22.42
N THR A 76 2.83 34.42 23.29
CA THR A 76 1.40 34.50 23.67
C THR A 76 0.82 35.85 23.28
N LYS A 77 -0.51 35.89 23.07
CA LYS A 77 -1.23 37.15 22.95
C LYS A 77 -1.45 37.74 24.34
N GLY A 78 -0.94 38.95 24.56
CA GLY A 78 -1.14 39.70 25.80
C GLY A 78 -2.43 40.51 25.81
N GLU A 79 -2.56 41.36 26.86
CA GLU A 79 -3.63 42.35 26.95
C GLU A 79 -3.37 43.47 25.93
N GLY A 80 -4.23 43.62 24.91
CA GLY A 80 -4.09 44.60 23.83
C GLY A 80 -5.34 44.74 23.00
N GLU A 81 -5.18 44.89 21.68
CA GLU A 81 -6.30 44.94 20.75
C GLU A 81 -7.12 43.65 20.78
N ASP A 82 -8.44 43.74 20.77
CA ASP A 82 -9.32 42.58 20.80
C ASP A 82 -9.08 41.65 19.61
N VAL A 83 -8.74 42.17 18.42
CA VAL A 83 -8.43 41.44 17.18
C VAL A 83 -7.17 42.00 16.55
N PHE A 84 -6.18 41.16 16.30
CA PHE A 84 -4.98 41.58 15.58
C PHE A 84 -5.24 41.84 14.09
N PRO A 85 -4.52 42.79 13.45
CA PRO A 85 -4.57 42.97 12.02
C PRO A 85 -4.35 41.67 11.25
N ASN A 86 -5.02 41.49 10.12
CA ASN A 86 -4.94 40.26 9.30
C ASN A 86 -5.36 38.96 10.02
N ASN A 87 -6.01 39.03 11.17
CA ASN A 87 -6.50 37.89 11.94
C ASN A 87 -5.41 36.89 12.28
N ALA A 88 -4.25 37.31 12.76
CA ALA A 88 -3.18 36.42 13.15
C ALA A 88 -2.28 37.00 14.24
N GLY A 89 -1.77 36.15 15.16
CA GLY A 89 -0.76 36.52 16.13
C GLY A 89 0.58 36.75 15.45
N ILE A 90 1.02 35.85 14.60
CA ILE A 90 2.25 35.94 13.80
C ILE A 90 1.87 35.93 12.32
N LEU A 91 2.26 36.98 11.59
CA LEU A 91 2.13 37.09 10.13
C LEU A 91 3.49 36.89 9.47
N VAL A 92 3.62 35.94 8.57
CA VAL A 92 4.82 35.67 7.78
C VAL A 92 4.53 35.94 6.31
N THR A 93 5.31 36.84 5.70
CA THR A 93 5.15 37.22 4.28
C THR A 93 6.39 36.96 3.44
N ALA A 94 7.40 36.29 4.01
CA ALA A 94 8.66 35.94 3.37
C ALA A 94 9.00 34.46 3.56
N GLY A 95 10.06 33.97 2.92
CA GLY A 95 10.59 32.61 3.08
C GLY A 95 11.33 32.40 4.40
N ALA A 96 10.69 32.72 5.52
CA ALA A 96 11.25 32.57 6.86
C ALA A 96 11.10 31.16 7.39
N THR A 97 11.98 30.79 8.34
CA THR A 97 11.88 29.55 9.13
C THR A 97 11.49 29.89 10.56
N LEU A 98 10.41 29.29 11.06
CA LEU A 98 10.04 29.32 12.48
C LEU A 98 10.29 27.93 13.03
N ARG A 99 11.05 27.82 14.13
CA ARG A 99 11.35 26.52 14.69
C ARG A 99 11.37 26.50 16.22
N ASP A 100 11.14 25.30 16.76
CA ASP A 100 11.22 25.01 18.19
C ASP A 100 10.43 26.04 19.03
N LEU A 101 9.19 26.34 18.60
CA LEU A 101 8.37 27.47 19.07
C LEU A 101 6.96 26.99 19.44
N THR A 102 6.43 27.50 20.57
CA THR A 102 5.02 27.43 20.91
C THR A 102 4.36 28.80 20.67
N VAL A 103 3.18 28.81 20.06
CA VAL A 103 2.32 29.99 19.89
C VAL A 103 0.99 29.72 20.56
N GLU A 104 0.63 30.53 21.56
CA GLU A 104 -0.64 30.45 22.27
C GLU A 104 -1.54 31.64 21.90
N GLY A 105 -2.75 31.32 21.40
CA GLY A 105 -3.70 32.31 20.92
C GLY A 105 -3.32 32.93 19.57
N PRO A 106 -3.99 33.98 19.14
CA PRO A 106 -5.14 34.65 19.80
C PRO A 106 -6.44 33.86 19.69
N ASN A 107 -7.26 33.89 20.74
CA ASN A 107 -8.63 33.38 20.69
C ASN A 107 -9.59 34.52 21.10
N THR A 108 -10.40 34.99 20.19
CA THR A 108 -11.33 36.09 20.40
C THR A 108 -12.76 35.68 20.68
N ASN A 109 -13.04 34.36 20.85
CA ASN A 109 -14.40 33.81 20.97
C ASN A 109 -15.36 34.31 19.86
N ALA A 110 -14.85 34.56 18.66
CA ALA A 110 -15.66 34.90 17.49
C ALA A 110 -16.38 33.64 17.00
N GLU A 111 -17.69 33.62 17.06
CA GLU A 111 -18.51 32.53 16.52
C GLU A 111 -18.33 32.45 14.99
N GLY A 112 -17.83 31.31 14.49
CA GLY A 112 -17.83 30.92 13.07
C GLY A 112 -16.44 30.92 12.40
N TRP A 113 -16.30 30.08 11.38
CA TRP A 113 -15.09 29.82 10.61
C TRP A 113 -14.51 31.07 9.88
N ASP A 114 -15.35 32.07 9.57
CA ASP A 114 -14.96 33.17 8.70
C ASP A 114 -14.34 34.37 9.44
N ASN A 115 -14.37 34.42 10.77
CA ASN A 115 -13.93 35.54 11.59
C ASN A 115 -12.84 35.21 12.60
N GLY A 116 -12.25 33.99 12.53
CA GLY A 116 -11.30 33.50 13.51
C GLY A 116 -9.90 34.04 13.32
N GLU A 117 -9.19 34.21 14.42
CA GLU A 117 -7.77 34.53 14.41
C GLU A 117 -6.92 33.25 14.40
N PHE A 118 -5.85 33.28 13.59
CA PHE A 118 -4.86 32.23 13.50
C PHE A 118 -3.71 32.52 14.48
N GLY A 119 -3.12 31.47 15.04
CA GLY A 119 -1.87 31.62 15.77
C GLY A 119 -0.76 32.08 14.82
N ILE A 120 -0.60 31.38 13.69
CA ILE A 120 0.37 31.69 12.62
C ILE A 120 -0.32 31.79 11.28
N LYS A 121 -0.07 32.86 10.52
CA LYS A 121 -0.52 33.04 9.14
C LYS A 121 0.67 33.22 8.21
N LEU A 122 0.77 32.34 7.20
CA LEU A 122 1.77 32.44 6.14
C LEU A 122 1.04 32.95 4.87
N TYR A 123 1.29 34.21 4.52
CA TYR A 123 0.61 34.88 3.44
C TYR A 123 1.55 35.10 2.25
N GLU A 124 1.29 34.42 1.13
CA GLU A 124 2.10 34.43 -0.10
C GLU A 124 3.59 34.13 0.15
N ALA A 125 3.91 33.51 1.30
CA ALA A 125 5.27 33.20 1.71
C ALA A 125 5.85 32.08 0.84
N GLN A 126 6.93 32.38 0.14
CA GLN A 126 7.60 31.42 -0.75
C GLN A 126 8.77 30.77 -0.02
N GLY A 127 8.74 29.42 0.11
CA GLY A 127 9.79 28.65 0.77
C GLY A 127 9.83 28.80 2.29
N ALA A 128 8.75 29.25 2.92
CA ALA A 128 8.66 29.33 4.36
C ALA A 128 8.64 27.92 5.00
N GLN A 129 9.20 27.81 6.21
CA GLN A 129 9.32 26.55 6.92
C GLN A 129 8.83 26.69 8.37
N LEU A 130 8.08 25.66 8.84
CA LEU A 130 7.80 25.48 10.26
C LEU A 130 8.38 24.14 10.70
N GLN A 131 9.16 24.17 11.78
CA GLN A 131 9.84 22.96 12.30
C GLN A 131 9.63 22.85 13.82
N ASN A 132 9.07 21.74 14.29
CA ASN A 132 8.76 21.52 15.71
C ASN A 132 7.99 22.70 16.30
N VAL A 133 6.83 23.01 15.74
CA VAL A 133 5.99 24.16 16.13
C VAL A 133 4.70 23.66 16.73
N THR A 134 4.35 24.19 17.89
CA THR A 134 3.05 24.01 18.54
C THR A 134 2.25 25.29 18.40
N VAL A 135 0.97 25.18 17.98
CA VAL A 135 0.03 26.32 17.95
C VAL A 135 -1.25 25.89 18.66
N GLU A 136 -1.54 26.52 19.76
CA GLU A 136 -2.69 26.19 20.59
C GLU A 136 -3.44 27.43 21.10
N GLN A 137 -4.64 27.22 21.63
CA GLN A 137 -5.51 28.27 22.19
C GLN A 137 -5.82 29.40 21.21
N ALA A 138 -5.66 29.19 19.91
CA ALA A 138 -6.15 30.09 18.87
C ALA A 138 -7.58 29.72 18.43
N ASN A 139 -8.21 30.57 17.64
CA ASN A 139 -9.44 30.15 16.96
C ASN A 139 -9.12 29.03 15.96
N ALA A 140 -8.09 29.22 15.13
CA ALA A 140 -7.50 28.15 14.32
C ALA A 140 -5.96 28.23 14.39
N GLY A 141 -5.28 27.09 14.26
CA GLY A 141 -3.85 27.03 14.49
C GLY A 141 -3.04 27.81 13.45
N ILE A 142 -2.99 27.30 12.21
CA ILE A 142 -2.13 27.82 11.14
C ILE A 142 -2.97 28.10 9.90
N GLN A 143 -2.69 29.22 9.20
CA GLN A 143 -3.22 29.49 7.86
C GLN A 143 -2.07 29.55 6.85
N VAL A 144 -2.17 28.77 5.78
CA VAL A 144 -1.29 28.85 4.61
C VAL A 144 -2.10 29.43 3.44
N SER A 145 -1.87 30.69 3.12
CA SER A 145 -2.65 31.45 2.14
C SER A 145 -1.78 31.88 0.95
N GLY A 146 -1.73 31.05 -0.07
CA GLY A 146 -0.80 31.20 -1.20
C GLY A 146 0.65 30.86 -0.84
N GLY A 147 1.53 30.86 -1.82
CA GLY A 147 2.95 30.56 -1.62
C GLY A 147 3.25 29.08 -1.46
N SER A 148 4.46 28.78 -0.94
CA SER A 148 4.94 27.42 -0.68
C SER A 148 5.50 27.30 0.73
N VAL A 149 5.02 26.33 1.49
CA VAL A 149 5.37 26.11 2.89
C VAL A 149 5.73 24.64 3.14
N THR A 150 6.81 24.40 3.86
CA THR A 150 7.22 23.08 4.30
C THR A 150 7.07 22.95 5.81
N LEU A 151 6.37 21.93 6.28
CA LEU A 151 6.32 21.55 7.68
C LEU A 151 7.25 20.35 7.94
N SER A 152 7.95 20.36 9.08
CA SER A 152 8.87 19.29 9.45
C SER A 152 8.94 19.07 10.96
N GLY A 153 9.35 17.87 11.37
CA GLY A 153 9.33 17.49 12.78
C GLY A 153 7.91 17.39 13.32
N THR A 154 7.70 17.65 14.59
CA THR A 154 6.37 17.63 15.21
C THR A 154 5.66 18.97 15.00
N ILE A 155 4.49 18.95 14.40
CA ILE A 155 3.61 20.09 14.24
C ILE A 155 2.32 19.79 15.02
N ASP A 156 2.19 20.43 16.17
CA ASP A 156 1.04 20.25 17.06
C ASP A 156 0.08 21.42 16.91
N VAL A 157 -1.13 21.11 16.51
CA VAL A 157 -2.22 22.08 16.32
C VAL A 157 -3.43 21.75 17.21
N SER A 158 -3.18 21.07 18.33
CA SER A 158 -4.18 20.71 19.32
C SER A 158 -4.77 21.95 20.01
N ASN A 159 -5.93 21.78 20.64
CA ASN A 159 -6.58 22.79 21.48
C ASN A 159 -6.92 24.12 20.80
N ASN A 160 -7.07 24.13 19.47
CA ASN A 160 -7.63 25.27 18.74
C ASN A 160 -9.14 25.11 18.57
N GLU A 161 -9.90 26.21 18.59
CA GLU A 161 -11.35 26.18 18.68
C GLU A 161 -12.02 25.64 17.41
N SER A 162 -11.53 26.03 16.22
CA SER A 162 -12.13 25.66 14.94
C SER A 162 -11.36 24.61 14.16
N GLY A 163 -10.15 24.22 14.57
CA GLY A 163 -9.32 23.23 13.92
C GLY A 163 -7.84 23.59 13.79
N GLY A 164 -7.10 22.80 13.03
CA GLY A 164 -5.64 22.88 12.98
C GLY A 164 -5.10 23.80 11.91
N ILE A 165 -5.10 23.39 10.64
CA ILE A 165 -4.41 24.07 9.52
C ILE A 165 -5.36 24.36 8.38
N GLU A 166 -5.44 25.62 7.97
CA GLU A 166 -6.17 26.03 6.76
C GLU A 166 -5.21 26.19 5.58
N VAL A 167 -5.58 25.66 4.40
CA VAL A 167 -4.83 25.77 3.16
C VAL A 167 -5.70 26.43 2.09
N CYS A 168 -5.32 27.61 1.64
CA CYS A 168 -6.16 28.38 0.70
C CYS A 168 -5.32 29.11 -0.37
N ARG A 169 -5.98 29.69 -1.40
CA ARG A 169 -5.39 30.52 -2.46
C ARG A 169 -4.26 29.85 -3.24
N GLU A 170 -4.46 28.60 -3.68
CA GLU A 170 -3.46 27.83 -4.43
C GLU A 170 -2.13 27.62 -3.69
N ALA A 171 -2.13 27.66 -2.36
CA ALA A 171 -0.98 27.39 -1.54
C ALA A 171 -0.44 25.96 -1.77
N GLN A 172 0.88 25.79 -1.65
CA GLN A 172 1.55 24.50 -1.67
C GLN A 172 2.04 24.16 -0.26
N LEU A 173 1.49 23.11 0.34
CA LEU A 173 1.85 22.65 1.66
C LEU A 173 2.55 21.29 1.56
N ASP A 174 3.82 21.23 1.96
CA ASP A 174 4.61 20.01 2.03
C ASP A 174 4.67 19.51 3.48
N LEU A 175 4.08 18.33 3.71
CA LEU A 175 4.04 17.61 4.98
C LEU A 175 4.94 16.36 4.99
N THR A 176 5.71 16.10 3.95
CA THR A 176 6.45 14.84 3.77
C THR A 176 7.41 14.53 4.92
N GLN A 177 7.85 15.55 5.66
CA GLN A 177 8.76 15.46 6.79
C GLN A 177 8.10 15.83 8.13
N ALA A 178 6.80 16.05 8.17
CA ALA A 178 6.04 16.41 9.36
C ALA A 178 5.33 15.22 9.99
N ALA A 179 5.27 15.23 11.32
CA ALA A 179 4.33 14.45 12.10
C ALA A 179 3.28 15.42 12.68
N LEU A 180 2.07 15.36 12.16
CA LEU A 180 0.97 16.20 12.63
C LEU A 180 0.37 15.62 13.91
N VAL A 181 0.05 16.49 14.86
CA VAL A 181 -0.64 16.18 16.11
C VAL A 181 -1.84 17.08 16.26
N ASN A 182 -3.01 16.51 16.54
CA ASN A 182 -4.20 17.24 16.93
C ASN A 182 -5.05 16.40 17.88
N GLU A 183 -4.77 16.46 19.18
CA GLU A 183 -5.49 15.70 20.21
C GLU A 183 -6.92 16.19 20.42
N SER A 184 -7.27 17.36 19.88
CA SER A 184 -8.60 17.95 19.95
C SER A 184 -9.42 17.74 18.67
N GLU A 185 -8.95 16.90 17.75
CA GLU A 185 -9.66 16.59 16.51
C GLU A 185 -11.04 16.01 16.78
N THR A 186 -12.04 16.54 16.11
CA THR A 186 -13.41 16.03 16.10
C THR A 186 -14.00 16.19 14.70
N LYS A 187 -15.21 15.66 14.48
CA LYS A 187 -15.94 15.84 13.23
C LYS A 187 -16.04 17.32 12.80
N GLU A 188 -16.23 18.23 13.74
CA GLU A 188 -16.36 19.68 13.52
C GLU A 188 -15.03 20.44 13.54
N ARG A 189 -13.94 19.78 13.96
CA ARG A 189 -12.61 20.37 14.12
C ARG A 189 -11.56 19.52 13.40
N PRO A 190 -11.50 19.59 12.06
CA PRO A 190 -10.53 18.82 11.28
C PRO A 190 -9.10 19.29 11.56
N THR A 191 -8.14 18.39 11.39
CA THR A 191 -6.72 18.76 11.52
C THR A 191 -6.27 19.68 10.41
N LEU A 192 -6.77 19.46 9.17
CA LEU A 192 -6.56 20.39 8.05
C LEU A 192 -7.89 20.61 7.32
N TRP A 193 -7.99 21.75 6.66
CA TRP A 193 -9.03 21.97 5.66
C TRP A 193 -8.53 22.87 4.53
N SER A 194 -9.09 22.68 3.34
CA SER A 194 -8.88 23.61 2.23
C SER A 194 -10.08 24.53 2.09
N ASP A 195 -9.87 25.83 2.05
CA ASP A 195 -10.90 26.73 1.54
C ASP A 195 -10.90 26.66 0.01
N SER A 196 -12.05 26.85 -0.62
CA SER A 196 -12.45 26.66 -2.02
C SER A 196 -11.43 27.02 -3.15
N GLY A 197 -10.17 27.11 -2.87
CA GLY A 197 -9.12 27.62 -3.75
C GLY A 197 -8.02 26.66 -4.11
N LYS A 198 -8.19 25.34 -3.94
CA LYS A 198 -7.29 24.34 -4.54
C LYS A 198 -5.84 24.38 -4.08
N GLY A 199 -5.58 24.51 -2.80
CA GLY A 199 -4.25 24.26 -2.25
C GLY A 199 -3.77 22.84 -2.56
N THR A 200 -2.49 22.66 -2.77
CA THR A 200 -1.86 21.33 -2.95
C THR A 200 -1.24 20.91 -1.63
N ILE A 201 -1.59 19.70 -1.14
CA ILE A 201 -1.03 19.11 0.07
C ILE A 201 -0.24 17.87 -0.33
N GLN A 202 1.05 17.83 0.02
CA GLN A 202 1.89 16.63 -0.12
C GLN A 202 1.97 15.96 1.25
N ALA A 203 1.33 14.81 1.39
CA ALA A 203 1.22 14.10 2.65
C ALA A 203 2.48 13.31 3.00
N ASN A 204 2.66 13.02 4.29
CA ASN A 204 3.62 12.07 4.80
C ASN A 204 3.06 10.65 4.61
N GLU A 205 3.74 9.80 3.84
CA GLU A 205 3.29 8.41 3.55
C GLU A 205 3.17 7.54 4.81
N SER A 206 3.87 7.89 5.90
CA SER A 206 3.80 7.17 7.17
C SER A 206 2.66 7.62 8.09
N GLN A 207 1.96 8.71 7.75
CA GLN A 207 0.82 9.24 8.51
C GLN A 207 -0.37 9.38 7.56
N PRO A 208 -1.31 8.43 7.55
CA PRO A 208 -2.47 8.49 6.67
C PRO A 208 -3.32 9.70 6.99
N LEU A 209 -3.87 10.32 5.94
CA LEU A 209 -4.81 11.42 6.03
C LEU A 209 -6.15 10.98 5.46
N TYR A 210 -7.23 11.21 6.20
CA TYR A 210 -8.59 10.87 5.80
C TYR A 210 -9.30 12.12 5.30
N ILE A 211 -9.76 12.12 4.04
CA ILE A 211 -10.26 13.32 3.36
C ILE A 211 -11.75 13.17 3.10
N TRP A 212 -12.49 14.19 3.44
CA TRP A 212 -13.87 14.39 3.02
C TRP A 212 -14.02 15.72 2.26
N THR A 213 -14.51 15.65 1.04
CA THR A 213 -14.80 16.84 0.22
C THR A 213 -16.28 17.23 0.35
N GLU A 214 -16.55 18.42 0.82
CA GLU A 214 -17.91 18.94 0.90
C GLU A 214 -18.47 19.26 -0.50
N TYR A 215 -19.50 18.56 -0.91
CA TYR A 215 -20.04 18.63 -2.27
C TYR A 215 -20.49 20.05 -2.68
N ALA A 216 -21.08 20.82 -1.77
CA ALA A 216 -21.63 22.14 -2.06
C ALA A 216 -20.56 23.22 -2.28
N SER A 217 -19.47 23.17 -1.54
CA SER A 217 -18.41 24.18 -1.53
C SER A 217 -17.12 23.72 -2.22
N GLY A 218 -16.90 22.41 -2.32
CA GLY A 218 -15.65 21.82 -2.76
C GLY A 218 -14.51 21.99 -1.74
N LYS A 219 -14.83 22.26 -0.49
CA LYS A 219 -13.87 22.28 0.63
C LYS A 219 -13.48 20.87 1.02
N ASP A 220 -12.17 20.63 1.21
CA ASP A 220 -11.69 19.39 1.78
C ASP A 220 -11.50 19.54 3.29
N HIS A 221 -12.07 18.60 4.04
CA HIS A 221 -11.84 18.44 5.46
C HIS A 221 -10.97 17.20 5.64
N ILE A 222 -9.84 17.33 6.34
CA ILE A 222 -8.80 16.31 6.42
C ILE A 222 -8.54 15.98 7.88
N TYR A 223 -8.61 14.69 8.21
CA TYR A 223 -8.51 14.17 9.56
C TYR A 223 -7.32 13.22 9.71
N LEU A 224 -6.77 13.12 10.91
CA LEU A 224 -5.80 12.12 11.31
C LEU A 224 -6.48 10.84 11.79
N ASP A 225 -7.69 10.95 12.33
CA ASP A 225 -8.51 9.83 12.78
C ASP A 225 -9.70 9.64 11.82
N GLN A 226 -9.79 8.45 11.25
CA GLN A 226 -10.87 8.06 10.34
C GLN A 226 -12.24 8.13 11.01
N ASP A 227 -12.32 7.88 12.31
CA ASP A 227 -13.58 7.90 13.06
C ASP A 227 -14.19 9.32 13.13
N ASN A 228 -13.39 10.34 12.93
CA ASN A 228 -13.84 11.75 12.90
C ASN A 228 -14.44 12.20 11.56
N LEU A 229 -14.36 11.37 10.50
CA LEU A 229 -15.02 11.68 9.22
C LEU A 229 -16.52 11.92 9.43
N GLY A 230 -17.02 13.06 8.91
CA GLY A 230 -18.44 13.45 8.96
C GLY A 230 -19.37 12.62 8.10
N VAL A 231 -18.84 11.66 7.32
CA VAL A 231 -19.55 10.86 6.33
C VAL A 231 -19.24 9.38 6.52
N GLU A 232 -20.20 8.53 6.17
CA GLU A 232 -20.07 7.07 6.31
C GLU A 232 -19.72 6.38 4.99
N ALA A 233 -20.18 6.92 3.85
CA ALA A 233 -20.04 6.26 2.55
C ALA A 233 -19.93 7.23 1.38
N GLN A 234 -19.43 6.73 0.24
CA GLN A 234 -19.36 7.43 -1.04
C GLN A 234 -20.06 6.66 -2.16
N VAL A 235 -20.63 7.41 -3.12
CA VAL A 235 -21.19 6.92 -4.37
C VAL A 235 -20.75 7.84 -5.48
N ASP A 236 -20.05 7.34 -6.51
CA ASP A 236 -19.56 8.13 -7.66
C ASP A 236 -18.83 9.43 -7.24
N GLY A 237 -18.01 9.33 -6.19
CA GLY A 237 -17.25 10.47 -5.64
C GLY A 237 -18.06 11.43 -4.77
N ALA A 238 -19.38 11.29 -4.67
CA ALA A 238 -20.20 12.03 -3.74
C ALA A 238 -20.25 11.35 -2.37
N SER A 239 -20.02 12.11 -1.30
CA SER A 239 -20.00 11.60 0.09
C SER A 239 -21.36 11.78 0.76
N TYR A 240 -21.73 10.83 1.60
CA TYR A 240 -23.01 10.78 2.30
C TYR A 240 -22.81 10.63 3.80
N GLU A 241 -23.58 11.39 4.59
CA GLU A 241 -23.50 11.36 6.04
C GLU A 241 -23.89 10.01 6.63
N THR A 242 -24.79 9.27 5.95
CA THR A 242 -25.21 7.94 6.40
C THR A 242 -25.16 6.92 5.27
N LEU A 243 -24.88 5.68 5.62
CA LEU A 243 -24.92 4.56 4.69
C LEU A 243 -26.31 4.41 4.04
N ALA A 244 -27.39 4.69 4.78
CA ALA A 244 -28.75 4.63 4.26
C ALA A 244 -28.96 5.59 3.08
N GLN A 245 -28.49 6.83 3.21
CA GLN A 245 -28.56 7.85 2.13
C GLN A 245 -27.72 7.43 0.92
N ALA A 246 -26.52 6.87 1.14
CA ALA A 246 -25.66 6.38 0.06
C ALA A 246 -26.33 5.23 -0.72
N LEU A 247 -26.91 4.26 -0.01
CA LEU A 247 -27.64 3.15 -0.65
C LEU A 247 -28.84 3.63 -1.45
N GLU A 248 -29.63 4.58 -0.93
CA GLU A 248 -30.76 5.18 -1.64
C GLU A 248 -30.30 5.92 -2.91
N ALA A 249 -29.24 6.74 -2.80
CA ALA A 249 -28.67 7.47 -3.92
C ALA A 249 -28.12 6.53 -5.01
N ALA A 250 -27.40 5.48 -4.63
CA ALA A 250 -26.91 4.45 -5.57
C ALA A 250 -28.07 3.74 -6.27
N GLY A 251 -29.14 3.40 -5.53
CA GLY A 251 -30.34 2.79 -6.10
C GLY A 251 -31.05 3.66 -7.14
N ALA A 252 -31.04 4.98 -6.95
CA ALA A 252 -31.63 5.95 -7.85
C ALA A 252 -30.72 6.34 -9.03
N SER A 253 -29.43 6.01 -8.99
CA SER A 253 -28.46 6.35 -10.03
C SER A 253 -28.69 5.58 -11.32
N GLU A 254 -28.55 6.24 -12.47
CA GLU A 254 -28.43 5.62 -13.79
C GLU A 254 -26.97 5.26 -14.14
N GLY A 255 -26.00 5.79 -13.37
CA GLY A 255 -24.55 5.61 -13.53
C GLY A 255 -23.97 4.48 -12.68
N ASP A 256 -22.85 4.75 -12.04
CA ASP A 256 -22.20 3.83 -11.12
C ASP A 256 -23.07 3.62 -9.88
N LYS A 257 -23.28 2.36 -9.53
CA LYS A 257 -24.06 1.95 -8.36
C LYS A 257 -23.18 1.35 -7.27
N ALA A 258 -21.90 1.71 -7.25
CA ALA A 258 -20.98 1.29 -6.22
C ALA A 258 -21.06 2.23 -5.00
N VAL A 259 -21.33 1.65 -3.84
CA VAL A 259 -21.26 2.32 -2.54
C VAL A 259 -19.99 1.85 -1.85
N THR A 260 -19.12 2.77 -1.47
CA THR A 260 -17.87 2.48 -0.73
C THR A 260 -17.98 2.99 0.68
N LEU A 261 -17.76 2.14 1.69
CA LEU A 261 -17.66 2.58 3.08
C LEU A 261 -16.35 3.31 3.32
N LEU A 262 -16.41 4.34 4.15
CA LEU A 262 -15.25 5.17 4.52
C LEU A 262 -14.80 4.94 5.97
N LYS A 263 -15.68 4.36 6.80
CA LYS A 263 -15.42 4.04 8.20
C LYS A 263 -16.40 2.97 8.71
N ASP A 264 -16.24 2.54 9.95
CA ASP A 264 -17.22 1.70 10.64
C ASP A 264 -18.55 2.45 10.83
N VAL A 265 -19.66 1.75 10.60
CA VAL A 265 -21.01 2.33 10.60
C VAL A 265 -21.85 1.73 11.72
N SER A 266 -22.45 2.59 12.56
CA SER A 266 -23.39 2.20 13.62
C SER A 266 -24.82 2.58 13.25
N VAL A 267 -25.63 1.58 12.93
CA VAL A 267 -27.04 1.76 12.51
C VAL A 267 -27.97 1.69 13.72
N GLY A 268 -28.88 2.65 13.82
CA GLY A 268 -29.89 2.70 14.91
C GLY A 268 -29.40 3.35 16.20
N SER A 269 -28.26 4.06 16.19
CA SER A 269 -27.80 4.90 17.28
C SER A 269 -28.26 6.35 17.08
N GLY A 270 -28.77 7.02 18.11
CA GLY A 270 -29.15 8.45 18.10
C GLY A 270 -30.54 8.75 17.53
N GLU A 271 -30.77 9.99 17.07
CA GLU A 271 -32.07 10.51 16.59
C GLU A 271 -32.66 9.78 15.37
N GLN A 272 -31.91 8.90 14.71
CA GLN A 272 -32.34 8.12 13.55
C GLN A 272 -33.08 6.82 13.87
N ALA A 273 -33.37 6.55 15.14
CA ALA A 273 -34.17 5.39 15.56
C ALA A 273 -35.66 5.61 15.23
N GLU A 274 -36.03 5.71 13.97
CA GLU A 274 -37.43 5.56 13.59
C GLU A 274 -37.85 4.10 13.81
N SER A 275 -38.93 3.90 14.58
CA SER A 275 -39.48 2.62 14.98
C SER A 275 -39.83 1.75 13.76
N ARG A 276 -38.90 0.86 13.35
CA ARG A 276 -39.12 -0.16 12.34
C ARG A 276 -39.20 -1.54 13.01
N SER A 277 -40.23 -1.75 13.79
CA SER A 277 -40.38 -2.90 14.69
C SER A 277 -40.48 -4.28 14.06
N SER A 278 -40.38 -4.44 12.75
CA SER A 278 -40.38 -5.75 12.09
C SER A 278 -39.69 -5.81 10.72
N GLY A 279 -39.04 -4.73 10.29
CA GLY A 279 -38.40 -4.61 8.99
C GLY A 279 -36.86 -4.65 9.08
N ALA A 280 -36.21 -4.42 7.94
CA ALA A 280 -34.77 -4.24 7.85
C ALA A 280 -34.39 -2.79 8.24
N ALA A 281 -33.24 -2.63 8.89
CA ALA A 281 -32.69 -1.31 9.23
C ALA A 281 -32.13 -0.60 7.97
N LEU A 282 -31.55 -1.38 7.05
CA LEU A 282 -31.01 -0.93 5.77
C LEU A 282 -31.59 -1.75 4.60
N THR A 283 -31.71 -1.13 3.44
CA THR A 283 -32.10 -1.82 2.21
C THR A 283 -31.00 -1.69 1.17
N LEU A 284 -30.56 -2.81 0.59
CA LEU A 284 -29.63 -2.86 -0.54
C LEU A 284 -30.43 -2.89 -1.84
N PRO A 285 -30.43 -1.82 -2.64
CA PRO A 285 -31.22 -1.76 -3.88
C PRO A 285 -30.67 -2.70 -4.96
N ALA A 286 -31.52 -3.02 -5.95
CA ALA A 286 -31.14 -3.82 -7.11
C ALA A 286 -29.97 -3.20 -7.89
N GLY A 287 -29.00 -4.05 -8.27
CA GLY A 287 -27.82 -3.66 -9.02
C GLY A 287 -26.78 -2.84 -8.23
N VAL A 288 -26.99 -2.61 -6.93
CA VAL A 288 -26.03 -1.89 -6.09
C VAL A 288 -24.95 -2.82 -5.57
N THR A 289 -23.70 -2.39 -5.66
CA THR A 289 -22.55 -3.03 -5.01
C THR A 289 -22.15 -2.23 -3.79
N LEU A 290 -22.16 -2.85 -2.61
CA LEU A 290 -21.63 -2.28 -1.38
C LEU A 290 -20.24 -2.87 -1.13
N ASP A 291 -19.19 -2.04 -1.23
CA ASP A 291 -17.81 -2.42 -0.86
C ASP A 291 -17.49 -1.82 0.51
N GLY A 292 -17.30 -2.72 1.47
CA GLY A 292 -17.03 -2.34 2.86
C GLY A 292 -15.61 -1.89 3.13
N GLN A 293 -14.64 -2.09 2.23
CA GLN A 293 -13.21 -1.78 2.43
C GLN A 293 -12.62 -2.34 3.74
N GLY A 294 -13.22 -3.42 4.26
CA GLY A 294 -12.85 -4.03 5.55
C GLY A 294 -13.59 -3.45 6.77
N HIS A 295 -14.44 -2.43 6.59
CA HIS A 295 -15.19 -1.81 7.66
C HIS A 295 -16.37 -2.65 8.13
N THR A 296 -16.86 -2.32 9.33
CA THR A 296 -17.97 -3.00 10.01
C THR A 296 -19.23 -2.17 9.95
N VAL A 297 -20.35 -2.81 9.61
CA VAL A 297 -21.71 -2.27 9.79
C VAL A 297 -22.35 -2.99 10.96
N ILE A 298 -22.61 -2.29 12.07
CA ILE A 298 -23.18 -2.87 13.29
C ILE A 298 -24.55 -2.27 13.58
N TYR A 299 -25.49 -3.12 13.99
CA TYR A 299 -26.74 -2.62 14.58
C TYR A 299 -26.52 -2.29 16.06
N ALA A 300 -26.68 -1.02 16.41
CA ALA A 300 -26.49 -0.47 17.75
C ALA A 300 -27.82 -0.02 18.42
N GLY A 301 -28.97 -0.28 17.77
CA GLY A 301 -30.29 0.05 18.33
C GLY A 301 -30.68 -0.86 19.50
N GLU A 302 -31.57 -0.35 20.36
CA GLU A 302 -32.07 -1.10 21.52
C GLU A 302 -33.22 -2.08 21.18
N GLU A 303 -33.96 -1.80 20.12
CA GLU A 303 -35.12 -2.59 19.69
C GLU A 303 -34.70 -3.82 18.85
N GLU A 304 -35.55 -4.86 18.90
CA GLU A 304 -35.37 -6.02 18.03
C GLU A 304 -35.81 -5.71 16.62
N ILE A 305 -35.00 -6.14 15.62
CA ILE A 305 -35.29 -5.95 14.19
C ILE A 305 -35.33 -7.27 13.43
N GLY A 306 -36.01 -7.30 12.29
CA GLY A 306 -36.03 -8.45 11.38
C GLY A 306 -34.63 -8.70 10.78
N SER A 307 -33.99 -7.65 10.24
CA SER A 307 -32.61 -7.74 9.71
C SER A 307 -31.88 -6.42 9.79
N LEU A 308 -30.53 -6.47 9.81
CA LEU A 308 -29.71 -5.29 9.69
C LEU A 308 -29.76 -4.75 8.25
N LEU A 309 -29.62 -5.65 7.27
CA LEU A 309 -29.72 -5.26 5.86
C LEU A 309 -30.56 -6.29 5.08
N ALA A 310 -31.47 -5.80 4.24
CA ALA A 310 -32.28 -6.61 3.33
C ALA A 310 -32.02 -6.26 1.87
N ALA A 311 -31.95 -7.27 1.02
CA ALA A 311 -31.90 -7.16 -0.43
C ALA A 311 -33.06 -7.94 -1.05
N ASP A 312 -33.85 -7.29 -1.92
CA ASP A 312 -35.01 -7.85 -2.62
C ASP A 312 -34.90 -7.74 -4.15
N GLY A 313 -33.84 -7.10 -4.63
CA GLY A 313 -33.60 -6.85 -6.05
C GLY A 313 -32.55 -7.78 -6.68
N ALA A 314 -32.46 -7.74 -8.01
CA ALA A 314 -31.49 -8.51 -8.78
C ALA A 314 -30.10 -7.85 -8.80
N ASP A 315 -29.07 -8.67 -9.02
CA ASP A 315 -27.68 -8.27 -9.33
C ASP A 315 -27.04 -7.36 -8.28
N SER A 316 -27.41 -7.50 -7.00
CA SER A 316 -26.79 -6.79 -5.89
C SER A 316 -25.57 -7.54 -5.33
N ALA A 317 -24.55 -6.80 -4.87
CA ALA A 317 -23.35 -7.39 -4.31
C ALA A 317 -22.91 -6.70 -3.00
N ILE A 318 -22.31 -7.49 -2.11
CA ILE A 318 -21.63 -7.01 -0.90
C ILE A 318 -20.22 -7.58 -0.92
N ARG A 319 -19.21 -6.72 -0.70
CA ARG A 319 -17.80 -7.11 -0.73
C ARG A 319 -17.04 -6.55 0.45
N ASN A 320 -16.05 -7.32 0.92
CA ASN A 320 -15.04 -6.86 1.88
C ASN A 320 -15.63 -6.14 3.11
N ALA A 321 -16.69 -6.66 3.70
CA ALA A 321 -17.42 -6.03 4.81
C ALA A 321 -17.66 -6.99 5.97
N CYS A 322 -17.77 -6.42 7.18
CA CYS A 322 -18.28 -7.14 8.34
C CYS A 322 -19.67 -6.61 8.71
N PHE A 323 -20.65 -7.50 8.89
CA PHE A 323 -22.00 -7.15 9.36
C PHE A 323 -22.24 -7.76 10.73
N ALA A 324 -22.63 -6.94 11.72
CA ALA A 324 -22.89 -7.38 13.08
C ALA A 324 -24.31 -7.03 13.53
N GLY A 325 -25.08 -8.06 13.90
CA GLY A 325 -26.49 -7.92 14.29
C GLY A 325 -26.74 -7.32 15.69
N GLY A 326 -25.68 -6.98 16.44
CA GLY A 326 -25.80 -6.35 17.77
C GLY A 326 -26.58 -7.17 18.81
N GLY A 327 -26.86 -8.46 18.56
CA GLY A 327 -27.70 -9.31 19.42
C GLY A 327 -29.20 -9.01 19.32
N LYS A 328 -29.63 -8.14 18.42
CA LYS A 328 -31.00 -7.66 18.26
C LYS A 328 -31.64 -8.05 16.94
N ALA A 329 -30.84 -8.24 15.89
CA ALA A 329 -31.35 -8.67 14.60
C ALA A 329 -31.78 -10.16 14.63
N GLN A 330 -32.93 -10.48 14.08
CA GLN A 330 -33.37 -11.86 13.91
C GLN A 330 -32.43 -12.58 12.93
N HIS A 331 -32.20 -11.95 11.76
CA HIS A 331 -31.17 -12.28 10.80
C HIS A 331 -30.29 -11.04 10.58
N VAL A 332 -29.00 -11.20 10.30
CA VAL A 332 -28.16 -10.04 10.01
C VAL A 332 -28.39 -9.57 8.58
N LEU A 333 -28.35 -10.50 7.62
CA LEU A 333 -28.65 -10.23 6.22
C LEU A 333 -29.91 -11.04 5.78
N THR A 334 -30.76 -10.42 4.99
CA THR A 334 -31.95 -11.06 4.41
C THR A 334 -32.00 -10.86 2.91
N PHE A 335 -32.15 -11.94 2.18
CA PHE A 335 -32.33 -11.97 0.73
C PHE A 335 -33.71 -12.57 0.42
N SER A 336 -34.66 -11.74 -0.03
CA SER A 336 -36.02 -12.18 -0.35
C SER A 336 -36.31 -11.90 -1.81
N GLY A 337 -36.48 -12.96 -2.60
CA GLY A 337 -36.74 -12.86 -4.03
C GLY A 337 -35.56 -12.32 -4.86
N ALA A 338 -34.44 -11.94 -4.23
CA ALA A 338 -33.26 -11.42 -4.89
C ALA A 338 -32.70 -12.42 -5.92
N GLU A 339 -32.25 -11.92 -7.08
CA GLU A 339 -31.62 -12.75 -8.11
C GLU A 339 -30.16 -12.34 -8.28
N ASN A 340 -29.25 -13.35 -8.36
CA ASN A 340 -27.81 -13.16 -8.52
C ASN A 340 -27.14 -12.27 -7.44
N ALA A 341 -27.60 -12.35 -6.19
CA ALA A 341 -26.94 -11.64 -5.10
C ALA A 341 -25.58 -12.30 -4.80
N LEU A 342 -24.55 -11.47 -4.60
CA LEU A 342 -23.17 -11.90 -4.30
C LEU A 342 -22.70 -11.37 -2.95
N LEU A 343 -22.15 -12.26 -2.12
CA LEU A 343 -21.36 -11.90 -0.93
C LEU A 343 -19.94 -12.41 -1.14
N GLU A 344 -18.97 -11.50 -1.20
CA GLU A 344 -17.57 -11.85 -1.43
C GLU A 344 -16.67 -11.25 -0.33
N GLY A 345 -15.95 -12.10 0.41
CA GLY A 345 -15.10 -11.65 1.52
C GLY A 345 -15.89 -11.03 2.69
N VAL A 346 -17.13 -11.47 2.92
CA VAL A 346 -18.04 -10.89 3.91
C VAL A 346 -18.05 -11.71 5.19
N THR A 347 -17.88 -11.04 6.35
CA THR A 347 -18.13 -11.66 7.65
C THR A 347 -19.52 -11.25 8.14
N VAL A 348 -20.38 -12.22 8.48
CA VAL A 348 -21.72 -11.99 9.04
C VAL A 348 -21.76 -12.57 10.43
N GLN A 349 -21.91 -11.71 11.44
CA GLN A 349 -21.88 -12.13 12.85
C GLN A 349 -23.12 -11.71 13.65
N GLY A 350 -23.54 -12.55 14.57
CA GLY A 350 -24.79 -12.38 15.31
C GLY A 350 -25.98 -12.96 14.51
N GLY A 351 -27.18 -12.45 14.76
CA GLY A 351 -28.41 -13.02 14.27
C GLY A 351 -28.97 -14.08 15.22
N ARG A 352 -30.13 -13.79 15.83
CA ARG A 352 -30.73 -14.64 16.85
C ARG A 352 -31.28 -15.96 16.31
N THR A 353 -31.77 -15.93 15.07
CA THR A 353 -32.25 -17.12 14.38
C THR A 353 -31.18 -17.70 13.46
N ALA A 354 -30.56 -16.85 12.64
CA ALA A 354 -29.44 -17.19 11.75
C ALA A 354 -28.66 -15.92 11.35
N ALA A 355 -27.46 -16.09 10.85
CA ALA A 355 -26.70 -14.99 10.27
C ALA A 355 -27.38 -14.48 8.98
N ILE A 356 -27.84 -15.38 8.11
CA ILE A 356 -28.45 -15.05 6.83
C ILE A 356 -29.83 -15.76 6.69
N LEU A 357 -30.80 -15.03 6.13
CA LEU A 357 -32.03 -15.59 5.58
C LEU A 357 -31.99 -15.54 4.06
N VAL A 358 -32.21 -16.69 3.41
CA VAL A 358 -32.39 -16.81 1.96
C VAL A 358 -33.80 -17.30 1.67
N ASN A 359 -34.68 -16.42 1.18
CA ASN A 359 -36.09 -16.71 0.92
C ASN A 359 -36.41 -16.51 -0.55
N GLY A 360 -36.63 -17.60 -1.30
CA GLY A 360 -36.94 -17.54 -2.72
C GLY A 360 -35.88 -16.79 -3.57
N ALA A 361 -34.64 -16.67 -3.08
CA ALA A 361 -33.58 -15.86 -3.64
C ALA A 361 -32.45 -16.72 -4.25
N SER A 362 -31.67 -16.13 -5.15
CA SER A 362 -30.43 -16.71 -5.66
C SER A 362 -29.24 -15.96 -5.07
N VAL A 363 -28.46 -16.64 -4.23
CA VAL A 363 -27.35 -16.03 -3.46
C VAL A 363 -26.09 -16.85 -3.62
N THR A 364 -25.00 -16.17 -3.92
CA THR A 364 -23.64 -16.73 -3.94
C THR A 364 -22.83 -16.17 -2.78
N LEU A 365 -22.21 -17.04 -2.00
CA LEU A 365 -21.25 -16.69 -0.95
C LEU A 365 -19.86 -17.16 -1.39
N GLU A 366 -18.90 -16.25 -1.40
CA GLU A 366 -17.51 -16.52 -1.74
C GLU A 366 -16.59 -16.00 -0.65
N ASN A 367 -15.65 -16.83 -0.18
CA ASN A 367 -14.63 -16.45 0.81
C ASN A 367 -15.23 -15.71 2.04
N SER A 368 -16.39 -16.14 2.49
CA SER A 368 -17.19 -15.45 3.50
C SER A 368 -17.32 -16.26 4.79
N ALA A 369 -17.50 -15.57 5.92
CA ALA A 369 -17.60 -16.19 7.24
C ALA A 369 -18.96 -15.92 7.91
N LEU A 370 -19.64 -16.97 8.36
CA LEU A 370 -20.93 -16.92 9.04
C LEU A 370 -20.77 -17.32 10.51
N LYS A 371 -21.03 -16.38 11.42
CA LYS A 371 -20.87 -16.51 12.87
C LYS A 371 -22.17 -16.10 13.57
N PRO A 372 -23.24 -16.92 13.51
CA PRO A 372 -24.50 -16.61 14.18
C PRO A 372 -24.30 -16.50 15.68
N GLN A 373 -25.30 -15.93 16.38
CA GLN A 373 -25.27 -15.83 17.83
C GLN A 373 -25.31 -17.24 18.45
N GLU A 374 -24.68 -17.41 19.61
CA GLU A 374 -24.77 -18.65 20.40
C GLU A 374 -26.24 -18.99 20.68
N GLY A 375 -26.64 -20.21 20.35
CA GLY A 375 -28.03 -20.69 20.44
C GLY A 375 -28.90 -20.43 19.22
N ALA A 376 -28.38 -19.80 18.17
CA ALA A 376 -29.05 -19.72 16.89
C ALA A 376 -29.23 -21.13 16.27
N GLY A 377 -30.31 -21.34 15.53
CA GLY A 377 -30.61 -22.65 14.92
C GLY A 377 -29.68 -23.04 13.78
N ALA A 378 -29.19 -22.05 13.02
CA ALA A 378 -28.30 -22.27 11.90
C ALA A 378 -27.52 -21.00 11.52
N SER A 379 -26.53 -21.14 10.62
CA SER A 379 -25.88 -19.99 9.99
C SER A 379 -26.74 -19.41 8.88
N ILE A 380 -27.45 -20.26 8.12
CA ILE A 380 -28.35 -19.86 7.03
C ILE A 380 -29.73 -20.49 7.25
N THR A 381 -30.76 -19.66 7.28
CA THR A 381 -32.15 -20.12 7.16
C THR A 381 -32.52 -20.11 5.68
N TYR A 382 -32.97 -21.27 5.16
CA TYR A 382 -33.35 -21.45 3.78
C TYR A 382 -34.89 -21.57 3.70
N GLN A 383 -35.52 -20.64 3.01
CA GLN A 383 -36.96 -20.58 2.84
C GLN A 383 -37.35 -20.49 1.39
N ALA A 384 -38.45 -21.14 1.01
CA ALA A 384 -39.08 -20.99 -0.30
C ALA A 384 -40.34 -20.12 -0.15
N ASP A 385 -40.53 -19.22 -1.09
CA ASP A 385 -41.77 -18.44 -1.24
C ASP A 385 -42.42 -18.79 -2.56
N SER A 386 -42.37 -17.90 -3.54
CA SER A 386 -42.93 -18.16 -4.89
C SER A 386 -41.99 -18.98 -5.78
N LYS A 387 -40.75 -19.19 -5.37
CA LYS A 387 -39.75 -20.00 -6.08
C LYS A 387 -38.78 -20.66 -5.11
N LEU A 388 -38.12 -21.72 -5.59
CA LEU A 388 -37.05 -22.40 -4.87
C LEU A 388 -35.80 -21.52 -4.81
N PRO A 389 -35.21 -21.29 -3.62
CA PRO A 389 -33.95 -20.59 -3.54
C PRO A 389 -32.82 -21.33 -4.27
N ARG A 390 -31.80 -20.58 -4.68
CA ARG A 390 -30.52 -21.12 -5.16
C ARG A 390 -29.39 -20.58 -4.28
N LEU A 391 -28.60 -21.47 -3.77
CA LEU A 391 -27.48 -21.13 -2.87
C LEU A 391 -26.19 -21.70 -3.44
N THR A 392 -25.21 -20.85 -3.68
CA THR A 392 -23.87 -21.25 -4.12
C THR A 392 -22.88 -20.92 -3.03
N LEU A 393 -22.14 -21.91 -2.53
CA LEU A 393 -21.18 -21.78 -1.43
C LEU A 393 -19.77 -22.12 -1.90
N ASN A 394 -18.92 -21.12 -1.89
CA ASN A 394 -17.52 -21.24 -2.28
C ASN A 394 -16.63 -20.73 -1.14
N ASN A 395 -15.94 -21.64 -0.46
CA ASN A 395 -15.07 -21.32 0.65
C ASN A 395 -15.77 -20.53 1.79
N VAL A 396 -16.94 -21.03 2.24
CA VAL A 396 -17.73 -20.40 3.32
C VAL A 396 -17.34 -21.00 4.66
N GLU A 397 -16.87 -20.17 5.61
CA GLU A 397 -16.66 -20.58 7.00
C GLU A 397 -17.98 -20.48 7.79
N ALA A 398 -18.27 -21.47 8.59
CA ALA A 398 -19.41 -21.47 9.49
C ALA A 398 -19.02 -22.01 10.86
N SER A 399 -19.78 -21.61 11.90
CA SER A 399 -19.58 -22.14 13.26
C SER A 399 -19.80 -23.66 13.30
N GLN A 400 -18.89 -24.38 13.93
CA GLN A 400 -19.03 -25.83 14.12
C GLN A 400 -20.07 -26.19 15.21
N GLU A 401 -20.50 -25.19 15.99
CA GLU A 401 -21.49 -25.38 17.08
C GLU A 401 -22.94 -25.23 16.57
N THR A 402 -23.13 -24.77 15.35
CA THR A 402 -24.44 -24.59 14.73
C THR A 402 -24.50 -25.28 13.37
N ASN A 403 -25.70 -25.62 12.90
CA ASN A 403 -25.87 -26.09 11.53
C ASN A 403 -25.51 -24.98 10.55
N LEU A 404 -24.89 -25.32 9.42
CA LEU A 404 -24.70 -24.39 8.31
C LEU A 404 -26.06 -23.96 7.74
N LEU A 405 -26.96 -24.92 7.57
CA LEU A 405 -28.26 -24.74 6.92
C LEU A 405 -29.37 -25.33 7.77
N TYR A 406 -30.51 -24.66 7.80
CA TYR A 406 -31.77 -25.17 8.36
C TYR A 406 -32.94 -24.88 7.43
N ILE A 407 -33.79 -25.86 7.20
CA ILE A 407 -35.02 -25.81 6.43
C ILE A 407 -36.18 -26.32 7.29
N SER A 408 -37.17 -25.47 7.55
CA SER A 408 -38.29 -25.83 8.37
C SER A 408 -39.26 -26.78 7.66
N PRO A 409 -40.10 -27.53 8.42
CA PRO A 409 -41.13 -28.38 7.85
C PRO A 409 -42.07 -27.62 6.87
N GLU A 410 -42.45 -26.40 7.25
CA GLU A 410 -43.33 -25.55 6.43
C GLU A 410 -42.67 -25.18 5.11
N THR A 411 -41.36 -24.95 5.11
CA THR A 411 -40.58 -24.67 3.89
C THR A 411 -40.51 -25.91 2.99
N LEU A 412 -40.33 -27.10 3.57
CA LEU A 412 -40.35 -28.36 2.79
C LEU A 412 -41.70 -28.62 2.14
N GLU A 413 -42.81 -28.35 2.83
CA GLU A 413 -44.16 -28.42 2.28
C GLU A 413 -44.35 -27.44 1.10
N GLN A 414 -43.85 -26.21 1.24
CA GLN A 414 -43.86 -25.22 0.15
C GLN A 414 -43.03 -25.68 -1.06
N ILE A 415 -41.84 -26.25 -0.84
CA ILE A 415 -40.99 -26.80 -1.91
C ILE A 415 -41.75 -27.97 -2.62
N GLY A 416 -42.37 -28.84 -1.84
CA GLY A 416 -43.20 -29.91 -2.39
C GLY A 416 -44.34 -29.37 -3.27
N THR A 417 -45.02 -28.31 -2.83
CA THR A 417 -46.07 -27.63 -3.59
C THR A 417 -45.52 -27.03 -4.90
N LEU A 418 -44.39 -26.33 -4.86
CA LEU A 418 -43.69 -25.76 -6.02
C LEU A 418 -43.29 -26.85 -7.03
N GLY A 419 -42.79 -27.99 -6.54
CA GLY A 419 -42.38 -29.14 -7.33
C GLY A 419 -43.53 -30.08 -7.72
N SER A 420 -44.76 -29.81 -7.26
CA SER A 420 -45.95 -30.66 -7.45
C SER A 420 -45.70 -32.10 -6.96
N THR A 421 -45.09 -32.29 -5.80
CA THR A 421 -44.78 -33.56 -5.17
C THR A 421 -44.98 -33.52 -3.67
N GLU A 422 -45.43 -34.64 -3.08
CA GLU A 422 -45.47 -34.88 -1.64
C GLU A 422 -44.37 -35.88 -1.21
N ASP A 423 -43.60 -36.40 -2.19
CA ASP A 423 -42.52 -37.35 -1.92
C ASP A 423 -41.29 -36.61 -1.37
N MET A 424 -40.94 -36.92 -0.11
CA MET A 424 -39.82 -36.28 0.61
C MET A 424 -38.48 -36.52 -0.10
N ASP A 425 -38.26 -37.69 -0.68
CA ASP A 425 -37.01 -37.95 -1.41
C ASP A 425 -36.87 -37.06 -2.65
N GLU A 426 -37.95 -36.78 -3.36
CA GLU A 426 -37.95 -35.87 -4.50
C GLU A 426 -37.81 -34.40 -4.04
N ILE A 427 -38.42 -34.02 -2.90
CA ILE A 427 -38.23 -32.70 -2.29
C ILE A 427 -36.75 -32.50 -1.91
N LEU A 428 -36.18 -33.47 -1.21
CA LEU A 428 -34.76 -33.41 -0.83
C LEU A 428 -33.81 -33.37 -2.03
N LYS A 429 -34.17 -34.06 -3.11
CA LYS A 429 -33.40 -34.00 -4.36
C LYS A 429 -33.47 -32.63 -5.02
N GLN A 430 -34.62 -31.95 -4.99
CA GLN A 430 -34.76 -30.57 -5.47
C GLN A 430 -33.93 -29.60 -4.61
N VAL A 431 -33.97 -29.72 -3.28
CA VAL A 431 -33.14 -28.93 -2.37
C VAL A 431 -31.67 -29.15 -2.67
N ARG A 432 -31.21 -30.40 -2.78
CA ARG A 432 -29.80 -30.69 -3.11
C ARG A 432 -29.39 -30.09 -4.45
N ALA A 433 -30.26 -30.13 -5.46
CA ALA A 433 -29.98 -29.55 -6.77
C ALA A 433 -29.93 -28.00 -6.76
N SER A 434 -30.51 -27.37 -5.74
CA SER A 434 -30.52 -25.91 -5.56
C SER A 434 -29.32 -25.38 -4.80
N ILE A 435 -28.51 -26.25 -4.19
CA ILE A 435 -27.32 -25.91 -3.45
C ILE A 435 -26.11 -26.35 -4.28
N GLY A 436 -25.26 -25.40 -4.66
CA GLY A 436 -24.09 -25.60 -5.50
C GLY A 436 -22.85 -24.97 -4.87
N GLY A 437 -21.74 -24.98 -5.63
CA GLY A 437 -20.48 -24.40 -5.23
C GLY A 437 -19.40 -25.43 -4.94
N SER A 438 -18.26 -24.97 -4.44
CA SER A 438 -17.11 -25.82 -4.09
C SER A 438 -17.24 -26.49 -2.72
N ASP A 439 -18.07 -25.94 -1.84
CA ASP A 439 -18.31 -26.49 -0.51
C ASP A 439 -19.32 -27.62 -0.57
N ARG A 440 -18.96 -28.77 0.01
CA ARG A 440 -19.86 -29.92 0.10
C ARG A 440 -20.83 -29.71 1.26
N VAL A 441 -22.11 -29.77 0.98
CA VAL A 441 -23.19 -29.68 1.96
C VAL A 441 -23.94 -31.02 2.03
N GLU A 442 -23.90 -31.66 3.20
CA GLU A 442 -24.61 -32.91 3.45
C GLU A 442 -25.93 -32.64 4.17
N LEU A 443 -27.04 -32.86 3.50
CA LEU A 443 -28.39 -32.67 4.05
C LEU A 443 -28.84 -33.90 4.82
N THR A 444 -29.29 -33.67 6.06
CA THR A 444 -29.89 -34.66 6.94
C THR A 444 -31.34 -34.30 7.19
N TYR A 445 -32.27 -35.22 6.89
CA TYR A 445 -33.68 -35.09 7.24
C TYR A 445 -33.92 -35.73 8.62
N ASP A 446 -34.54 -34.98 9.51
CA ASP A 446 -34.96 -35.43 10.84
C ASP A 446 -36.46 -35.76 10.80
N GLU A 447 -36.79 -37.05 10.90
CA GLU A 447 -38.17 -37.53 10.86
C GLU A 447 -39.00 -37.08 12.07
N ASP A 448 -38.35 -36.83 13.21
CA ASP A 448 -39.07 -36.43 14.45
C ASP A 448 -39.49 -34.96 14.40
N SER A 449 -38.66 -34.09 13.89
CA SER A 449 -38.94 -32.64 13.76
C SER A 449 -39.53 -32.30 12.38
N GLY A 450 -39.41 -33.20 11.39
CA GLY A 450 -39.81 -32.95 10.00
C GLY A 450 -38.94 -31.88 9.31
N SER A 451 -37.79 -31.59 9.82
CA SER A 451 -36.88 -30.53 9.29
C SER A 451 -35.69 -31.11 8.55
N VAL A 452 -35.01 -30.26 7.77
CA VAL A 452 -33.73 -30.60 7.14
C VAL A 452 -32.65 -29.67 7.67
N SER A 453 -31.52 -30.25 8.01
CA SER A 453 -30.34 -29.52 8.43
C SER A 453 -29.08 -29.98 7.69
N ALA A 454 -28.04 -29.14 7.68
CA ALA A 454 -26.73 -29.51 7.26
C ALA A 454 -25.71 -28.99 8.29
N PRO A 455 -24.79 -29.84 8.77
CA PRO A 455 -23.71 -29.39 9.67
C PRO A 455 -22.77 -28.43 8.94
N ALA A 456 -22.05 -27.66 9.72
CA ALA A 456 -20.96 -26.84 9.18
C ALA A 456 -19.86 -27.75 8.59
N PRO A 457 -19.33 -27.41 7.43
CA PRO A 457 -18.28 -28.23 6.80
C PRO A 457 -17.03 -28.33 7.66
N VAL A 458 -16.50 -29.55 7.82
CA VAL A 458 -15.21 -29.75 8.48
C VAL A 458 -14.11 -29.17 7.61
N ARG A 459 -13.33 -28.25 8.15
CA ARG A 459 -12.19 -27.63 7.49
C ARG A 459 -10.91 -27.98 8.22
N HIS A 460 -9.87 -28.17 7.44
CA HIS A 460 -8.53 -28.44 7.94
C HIS A 460 -7.62 -27.27 7.67
N ALA A 461 -6.75 -26.97 8.63
CA ALA A 461 -5.82 -25.84 8.54
C ALA A 461 -4.76 -26.06 7.46
N VAL A 462 -4.37 -24.96 6.80
CA VAL A 462 -3.17 -24.86 5.96
C VAL A 462 -2.17 -23.99 6.70
N THR A 463 -1.11 -24.60 7.20
CA THR A 463 -0.02 -23.91 7.90
C THR A 463 1.10 -23.65 6.92
N LEU A 464 1.67 -22.45 6.91
CA LEU A 464 2.75 -22.06 6.01
C LEU A 464 4.00 -21.77 6.82
N GLU A 465 5.11 -22.38 6.40
CA GLU A 465 6.44 -22.22 6.98
C GLU A 465 7.38 -21.72 5.88
N ALA A 466 7.53 -20.41 5.78
CA ALA A 466 8.54 -19.81 4.91
C ALA A 466 9.89 -19.78 5.63
N GLY A 467 10.94 -20.28 4.98
CA GLY A 467 12.32 -20.05 5.40
C GLY A 467 12.72 -18.59 5.23
N GLU A 468 13.93 -18.24 5.66
CA GLU A 468 14.52 -16.94 5.39
C GLU A 468 14.68 -16.72 3.87
N ASN A 469 14.70 -15.44 3.45
CA ASN A 469 14.99 -15.01 2.07
C ASN A 469 13.88 -15.30 1.04
N GLY A 470 12.64 -15.33 1.50
CA GLY A 470 11.47 -15.43 0.63
C GLY A 470 10.17 -15.50 1.41
N SER A 471 9.05 -15.50 0.70
CA SER A 471 7.72 -15.59 1.28
C SER A 471 6.90 -16.70 0.62
N LEU A 472 5.98 -17.24 1.41
CA LEU A 472 5.00 -18.24 0.99
C LEU A 472 3.62 -17.79 1.44
N SER A 473 2.66 -17.77 0.53
CA SER A 473 1.26 -17.47 0.83
C SER A 473 0.33 -18.51 0.20
N ALA A 474 -0.88 -18.61 0.74
CA ALA A 474 -1.94 -19.44 0.20
C ALA A 474 -3.18 -18.60 -0.02
N ASP A 475 -4.02 -18.99 -0.96
CA ASP A 475 -5.31 -18.33 -1.25
C ASP A 475 -6.28 -18.43 -0.05
N ARG A 476 -6.04 -19.40 0.85
CA ARG A 476 -6.83 -19.60 2.09
C ARG A 476 -6.04 -20.36 3.14
N THR A 477 -6.37 -20.13 4.42
CA THR A 477 -5.71 -20.75 5.57
C THR A 477 -6.43 -21.99 6.09
N GLN A 478 -7.62 -22.29 5.58
CA GLN A 478 -8.42 -23.47 5.92
C GLN A 478 -9.23 -23.92 4.71
N ALA A 479 -9.42 -25.22 4.55
CA ALA A 479 -10.22 -25.77 3.47
C ALA A 479 -10.85 -27.13 3.84
N GLN A 480 -11.95 -27.46 3.17
CA GLN A 480 -12.51 -28.82 3.19
C GLN A 480 -11.59 -29.79 2.45
N SER A 481 -11.67 -31.07 2.82
CA SER A 481 -11.07 -32.17 2.03
C SER A 481 -11.56 -32.11 0.58
N GLY A 482 -10.63 -32.27 -0.37
CA GLY A 482 -10.89 -32.21 -1.79
C GLY A 482 -10.86 -30.81 -2.41
N ALA A 483 -10.79 -29.74 -1.63
CA ALA A 483 -10.59 -28.39 -2.15
C ALA A 483 -9.19 -28.21 -2.73
N VAL A 484 -9.07 -27.44 -3.80
CA VAL A 484 -7.78 -27.06 -4.39
C VAL A 484 -7.29 -25.80 -3.70
N ILE A 485 -6.06 -25.84 -3.21
CA ILE A 485 -5.37 -24.73 -2.57
C ILE A 485 -4.31 -24.21 -3.51
N THR A 486 -4.25 -22.89 -3.68
CA THR A 486 -3.23 -22.21 -4.50
C THR A 486 -2.20 -21.54 -3.61
N LEU A 487 -0.93 -21.87 -3.87
CA LEU A 487 0.24 -21.34 -3.17
C LEU A 487 1.00 -20.38 -4.07
N THR A 488 1.37 -19.22 -3.53
CA THR A 488 2.28 -18.27 -4.17
C THR A 488 3.60 -18.27 -3.41
N VAL A 489 4.69 -18.51 -4.14
CA VAL A 489 6.06 -18.54 -3.61
C VAL A 489 6.83 -17.37 -4.21
N THR A 490 7.36 -16.50 -3.35
CA THR A 490 8.09 -15.30 -3.79
C THR A 490 9.46 -15.27 -3.14
N PRO A 491 10.53 -15.73 -3.85
CA PRO A 491 11.90 -15.56 -3.36
C PRO A 491 12.27 -14.09 -3.26
N GLU A 492 13.10 -13.73 -2.28
CA GLU A 492 13.70 -12.41 -2.21
C GLU A 492 14.75 -12.23 -3.31
N LYS A 493 15.11 -10.95 -3.55
CA LYS A 493 16.10 -10.61 -4.56
C LYS A 493 17.45 -11.28 -4.27
N GLY A 494 17.97 -11.99 -5.26
CA GLY A 494 19.22 -12.77 -5.11
C GLY A 494 19.03 -14.20 -4.64
N TYR A 495 17.80 -14.62 -4.41
CA TYR A 495 17.46 -15.97 -3.96
C TYR A 495 16.56 -16.69 -4.96
N ARG A 496 16.50 -17.99 -4.84
CA ARG A 496 15.61 -18.88 -5.61
C ARG A 496 14.94 -19.87 -4.67
N LEU A 497 13.78 -20.36 -5.08
CA LEU A 497 13.18 -21.51 -4.40
C LEU A 497 14.09 -22.73 -4.58
N GLU A 498 14.56 -23.30 -3.48
CA GLU A 498 15.34 -24.53 -3.45
C GLU A 498 14.45 -25.75 -3.24
N LYS A 499 13.50 -25.62 -2.31
CA LYS A 499 12.61 -26.73 -1.95
C LYS A 499 11.23 -26.20 -1.56
N LEU A 500 10.19 -26.89 -2.03
CA LEU A 500 8.80 -26.71 -1.60
C LEU A 500 8.22 -28.07 -1.28
N GLU A 501 7.73 -28.25 -0.06
CA GLU A 501 7.11 -29.49 0.40
C GLU A 501 5.79 -29.22 1.09
N ALA A 502 4.83 -30.10 0.90
CA ALA A 502 3.59 -30.14 1.67
C ALA A 502 3.44 -31.48 2.36
N ARG A 503 3.05 -31.47 3.64
CA ARG A 503 2.83 -32.64 4.45
C ARG A 503 1.51 -32.58 5.16
N ASP A 504 0.82 -33.69 5.24
CA ASP A 504 -0.43 -33.81 5.97
C ASP A 504 -0.22 -34.00 7.49
N GLY A 505 -1.31 -34.05 8.26
CA GLY A 505 -1.27 -34.26 9.72
C GLY A 505 -0.69 -35.60 10.18
N GLN A 506 -0.44 -36.54 9.26
CA GLN A 506 0.20 -37.83 9.47
C GLN A 506 1.63 -37.87 8.92
N ASP A 507 2.21 -36.71 8.58
CA ASP A 507 3.53 -36.55 7.96
C ASP A 507 3.67 -37.23 6.58
N GLN A 508 2.54 -37.49 5.88
CA GLN A 508 2.55 -37.99 4.52
C GLN A 508 2.76 -36.82 3.54
N ALA A 509 3.52 -37.09 2.48
CA ALA A 509 3.72 -36.08 1.44
C ALA A 509 2.42 -35.80 0.68
N VAL A 510 2.07 -34.50 0.54
CA VAL A 510 0.98 -34.02 -0.29
C VAL A 510 1.57 -33.56 -1.62
N GLU A 511 0.99 -34.02 -2.72
CA GLU A 511 1.50 -33.72 -4.06
C GLU A 511 1.25 -32.23 -4.43
N LEU A 512 2.30 -31.55 -4.85
CA LEU A 512 2.27 -30.16 -5.32
C LEU A 512 2.39 -30.14 -6.84
N THR A 513 1.47 -29.43 -7.51
CA THR A 513 1.47 -29.25 -8.97
C THR A 513 1.82 -27.81 -9.29
N ARG A 514 2.92 -27.60 -10.05
CA ARG A 514 3.27 -26.26 -10.53
C ARG A 514 2.39 -25.85 -11.71
N GLN A 515 1.86 -24.62 -11.66
CA GLN A 515 1.01 -24.04 -12.70
C GLN A 515 1.84 -23.23 -13.71
N GLU A 516 1.24 -22.91 -14.86
CA GLU A 516 1.90 -22.13 -15.92
C GLU A 516 2.22 -20.68 -15.50
N ASP A 517 1.43 -20.13 -14.58
CA ASP A 517 1.63 -18.79 -13.99
C ASP A 517 2.69 -18.73 -12.88
N GLY A 518 3.31 -19.88 -12.58
CA GLY A 518 4.37 -20.01 -11.57
C GLY A 518 3.85 -20.32 -10.16
N THR A 519 2.55 -20.34 -9.92
CA THR A 519 1.94 -20.78 -8.66
C THR A 519 2.03 -22.29 -8.49
N TYR A 520 1.69 -22.79 -7.31
CA TYR A 520 1.59 -24.22 -7.01
C TYR A 520 0.21 -24.52 -6.47
N THR A 521 -0.31 -25.70 -6.75
CA THR A 521 -1.59 -26.15 -6.21
C THR A 521 -1.46 -27.52 -5.56
N PHE A 522 -2.31 -27.78 -4.57
CA PHE A 522 -2.53 -29.12 -4.03
C PHE A 522 -3.99 -29.33 -3.68
N THR A 523 -4.39 -30.59 -3.58
CA THR A 523 -5.73 -30.96 -3.12
C THR A 523 -5.70 -31.22 -1.63
N MET A 524 -6.56 -30.56 -0.86
CA MET A 524 -6.65 -30.69 0.59
C MET A 524 -7.04 -32.10 1.03
N PRO A 525 -6.23 -32.79 1.87
CA PRO A 525 -6.58 -34.10 2.41
C PRO A 525 -7.61 -33.98 3.57
N GLU A 526 -7.97 -35.11 4.19
CA GLU A 526 -8.85 -35.17 5.38
C GLU A 526 -8.08 -34.85 6.69
N SER A 527 -7.06 -34.01 6.62
CA SER A 527 -6.24 -33.60 7.75
C SER A 527 -5.56 -32.25 7.48
N PRO A 528 -5.08 -31.55 8.52
CA PRO A 528 -4.30 -30.33 8.32
C PRO A 528 -3.08 -30.54 7.44
N VAL A 529 -2.67 -29.52 6.70
CA VAL A 529 -1.46 -29.54 5.84
C VAL A 529 -0.49 -28.47 6.30
N THR A 530 0.78 -28.83 6.41
CA THR A 530 1.88 -27.89 6.57
C THR A 530 2.67 -27.82 5.28
N VAL A 531 2.83 -26.60 4.75
CA VAL A 531 3.64 -26.33 3.55
C VAL A 531 4.89 -25.59 3.97
N SER A 532 6.05 -26.10 3.61
CA SER A 532 7.34 -25.48 3.89
C SER A 532 8.08 -25.12 2.61
N ALA A 533 8.67 -23.92 2.60
CA ALA A 533 9.51 -23.42 1.51
C ALA A 533 10.91 -23.09 2.01
N VAL A 534 11.92 -23.52 1.27
CA VAL A 534 13.33 -23.23 1.53
C VAL A 534 13.89 -22.46 0.35
N PHE A 535 14.58 -21.36 0.65
CA PHE A 535 15.20 -20.51 -0.37
C PHE A 535 16.73 -20.59 -0.25
N ALA A 536 17.40 -20.57 -1.40
CA ALA A 536 18.85 -20.57 -1.47
C ALA A 536 19.33 -19.41 -2.33
N ALA A 537 20.51 -18.87 -2.02
CA ALA A 537 21.16 -17.87 -2.87
C ALA A 537 21.31 -18.41 -4.31
N ILE A 538 21.07 -17.56 -5.30
CA ILE A 538 21.23 -17.90 -6.72
C ILE A 538 22.67 -18.30 -6.99
N PHE A 539 23.64 -17.58 -6.38
CA PHE A 539 25.07 -17.88 -6.45
C PHE A 539 25.65 -18.03 -5.05
N GLN A 540 26.23 -19.19 -4.77
CA GLN A 540 26.83 -19.49 -3.46
C GLN A 540 28.20 -18.80 -3.25
N ASP A 541 28.83 -18.37 -4.35
CA ASP A 541 30.13 -17.69 -4.38
C ASP A 541 30.01 -16.15 -4.54
N VAL A 542 28.82 -15.58 -4.27
CA VAL A 542 28.53 -14.14 -4.29
C VAL A 542 27.78 -13.80 -3.02
N ALA A 543 28.48 -13.20 -2.07
CA ALA A 543 27.92 -12.80 -0.79
C ALA A 543 27.32 -11.37 -0.87
N GLU A 544 26.29 -11.08 -0.07
CA GLU A 544 25.69 -9.74 0.01
C GLU A 544 26.69 -8.64 0.39
N SER A 545 27.72 -9.01 1.15
CA SER A 545 28.80 -8.09 1.54
C SER A 545 29.80 -7.79 0.42
N ASP A 546 29.73 -8.50 -0.70
CA ASP A 546 30.65 -8.30 -1.82
C ASP A 546 30.32 -7.00 -2.55
N TRP A 547 31.33 -6.21 -2.88
CA TRP A 547 31.17 -4.93 -3.58
C TRP A 547 30.48 -5.05 -4.94
N PHE A 548 30.51 -6.23 -5.52
CA PHE A 548 29.91 -6.56 -6.83
C PHE A 548 28.53 -7.22 -6.71
N TYR A 549 28.03 -7.49 -5.49
CA TYR A 549 26.75 -8.21 -5.27
C TYR A 549 25.60 -7.64 -6.10
N ALA A 550 25.33 -6.34 -5.91
CA ALA A 550 24.22 -5.68 -6.60
C ALA A 550 24.36 -5.72 -8.14
N ALA A 551 25.60 -5.59 -8.64
CA ALA A 551 25.87 -5.65 -10.07
C ALA A 551 25.67 -7.06 -10.65
N VAL A 552 26.11 -8.10 -9.92
CA VAL A 552 25.91 -9.51 -10.33
C VAL A 552 24.42 -9.84 -10.35
N GLN A 553 23.67 -9.44 -9.31
CA GLN A 553 22.21 -9.61 -9.30
C GLN A 553 21.55 -8.94 -10.49
N TYR A 554 21.89 -7.68 -10.76
CA TYR A 554 21.34 -6.92 -11.86
C TYR A 554 21.59 -7.61 -13.21
N VAL A 555 22.84 -7.97 -13.53
CA VAL A 555 23.16 -8.59 -14.82
C VAL A 555 22.57 -9.98 -14.99
N TYR A 556 22.35 -10.70 -13.91
CA TYR A 556 21.65 -11.99 -13.92
C TYR A 556 20.14 -11.80 -14.18
N GLU A 557 19.48 -10.95 -13.41
CA GLU A 557 18.03 -10.65 -13.56
C GLU A 557 17.69 -10.14 -14.96
N GLN A 558 18.57 -9.32 -15.56
CA GLN A 558 18.39 -8.81 -16.91
C GLN A 558 18.80 -9.82 -18.01
N GLY A 559 19.23 -11.04 -17.64
CA GLY A 559 19.67 -12.05 -18.58
C GLY A 559 20.94 -11.68 -19.36
N ILE A 560 21.72 -10.70 -18.87
CA ILE A 560 22.95 -10.21 -19.48
C ILE A 560 24.09 -11.19 -19.23
N MET A 561 24.23 -11.65 -17.99
CA MET A 561 25.21 -12.65 -17.60
C MET A 561 24.54 -13.78 -16.80
N SER A 562 24.99 -15.00 -17.00
CA SER A 562 24.58 -16.17 -16.24
C SER A 562 25.74 -16.71 -15.38
N GLY A 563 25.44 -17.65 -14.48
CA GLY A 563 26.46 -18.44 -13.82
C GLY A 563 27.27 -19.29 -14.84
N VAL A 564 28.42 -19.75 -14.40
CA VAL A 564 29.25 -20.69 -15.18
C VAL A 564 28.71 -22.13 -15.02
N GLU A 565 28.09 -22.41 -13.88
CA GLU A 565 27.32 -23.60 -13.57
C GLU A 565 26.23 -23.26 -12.54
N GLU A 566 25.40 -24.22 -12.19
CA GLU A 566 24.34 -24.00 -11.21
C GLU A 566 24.93 -23.59 -9.85
N GLY A 567 24.45 -22.45 -9.33
CA GLY A 567 24.87 -21.91 -8.03
C GLY A 567 26.23 -21.22 -8.02
N ARG A 568 26.93 -21.07 -9.16
CA ARG A 568 28.25 -20.45 -9.22
C ARG A 568 28.36 -19.38 -10.29
N PHE A 569 28.80 -18.20 -9.88
CA PHE A 569 29.08 -17.08 -10.76
C PHE A 569 30.55 -16.99 -11.18
N GLU A 570 31.46 -17.43 -10.31
CA GLU A 570 32.93 -17.30 -10.43
C GLU A 570 33.37 -15.83 -10.59
N PRO A 571 33.10 -14.98 -9.61
CA PRO A 571 33.35 -13.53 -9.71
C PRO A 571 34.81 -13.16 -9.98
N GLY A 572 35.74 -13.96 -9.48
CA GLY A 572 37.19 -13.80 -9.67
C GLY A 572 37.75 -14.35 -10.96
N ALA A 573 36.98 -15.13 -11.72
CA ALA A 573 37.46 -15.69 -13.00
C ALA A 573 37.59 -14.58 -14.05
N THR A 574 38.60 -14.71 -14.91
CA THR A 574 38.86 -13.77 -16.00
C THR A 574 37.81 -13.95 -17.10
N LEU A 575 37.23 -12.87 -17.55
CA LEU A 575 36.31 -12.87 -18.71
C LEU A 575 37.11 -13.02 -20.01
N THR A 576 36.60 -13.82 -20.94
CA THR A 576 37.19 -13.92 -22.27
C THR A 576 36.57 -12.96 -23.29
N ARG A 577 37.22 -12.76 -24.44
CA ARG A 577 36.71 -11.93 -25.51
C ARG A 577 35.35 -12.42 -26.02
N ALA A 578 35.20 -13.75 -26.20
CA ALA A 578 33.93 -14.35 -26.60
C ALA A 578 32.81 -14.15 -25.57
N MET A 579 33.13 -14.22 -24.27
CA MET A 579 32.16 -13.96 -23.20
C MET A 579 31.63 -12.53 -23.24
N LEU A 580 32.47 -11.51 -23.50
CA LEU A 580 31.95 -10.13 -23.62
C LEU A 580 31.07 -9.98 -24.88
N ALA A 581 31.45 -10.56 -25.98
CA ALA A 581 30.60 -10.54 -27.19
C ALA A 581 29.24 -11.17 -26.91
N GLN A 582 29.21 -12.29 -26.18
CA GLN A 582 27.99 -13.01 -25.77
C GLN A 582 27.13 -12.16 -24.83
N THR A 583 27.73 -11.41 -23.90
CA THR A 583 26.97 -10.54 -22.99
C THR A 583 26.31 -9.38 -23.74
N LEU A 584 27.00 -8.72 -24.65
CA LEU A 584 26.41 -7.66 -25.49
C LEU A 584 25.31 -8.21 -26.41
N TYR A 585 25.54 -9.41 -26.98
CA TYR A 585 24.54 -10.09 -27.81
C TYR A 585 23.28 -10.43 -27.00
N ALA A 586 23.43 -10.85 -25.73
CA ALA A 586 22.30 -11.08 -24.83
C ALA A 586 21.56 -9.78 -24.47
N MET A 587 22.28 -8.67 -24.27
CA MET A 587 21.68 -7.35 -24.03
C MET A 587 20.78 -6.87 -25.18
N GLU A 588 21.07 -7.30 -26.41
CA GLU A 588 20.28 -7.00 -27.62
C GLU A 588 19.18 -8.05 -27.90
N GLY A 589 18.93 -8.95 -26.98
CA GLY A 589 17.91 -9.99 -27.17
C GLY A 589 18.28 -11.07 -28.20
N LYS A 590 19.57 -11.24 -28.48
CA LYS A 590 20.12 -12.26 -29.38
C LYS A 590 19.59 -12.11 -30.82
N PRO A 591 19.81 -10.96 -31.50
CA PRO A 591 19.34 -10.74 -32.84
C PRO A 591 20.00 -11.69 -33.86
N GLN A 592 19.30 -12.00 -34.93
CA GLN A 592 19.85 -12.84 -35.98
C GLN A 592 20.99 -12.08 -36.73
N ALA A 593 22.18 -12.67 -36.74
CA ALA A 593 23.28 -12.17 -37.54
C ALA A 593 23.06 -12.55 -39.01
N SER A 594 23.30 -11.60 -39.95
CA SER A 594 23.10 -11.81 -41.40
C SER A 594 24.38 -12.23 -42.13
N GLY A 595 25.51 -12.21 -41.44
CA GLY A 595 26.82 -12.61 -41.94
C GLY A 595 27.88 -11.57 -41.55
N GLY A 596 28.85 -11.95 -40.76
CA GLY A 596 29.99 -11.15 -40.32
C GLY A 596 31.31 -11.68 -40.89
N GLU A 597 32.45 -11.07 -40.47
CA GLU A 597 33.76 -11.66 -40.72
C GLU A 597 33.82 -13.09 -40.19
N ASN A 598 34.24 -14.02 -41.07
CA ASN A 598 34.50 -15.40 -40.66
C ASN A 598 35.89 -15.47 -40.08
N PHE A 599 35.98 -15.73 -38.77
CA PHE A 599 37.21 -15.94 -38.08
C PHE A 599 37.60 -17.44 -38.14
N SER A 600 38.85 -17.73 -38.47
CA SER A 600 39.33 -19.12 -38.63
C SER A 600 39.34 -19.94 -37.33
N ASP A 601 39.21 -19.29 -36.20
CA ASP A 601 39.19 -19.87 -34.87
C ASP A 601 37.81 -19.76 -34.16
N VAL A 602 36.74 -19.58 -34.95
CA VAL A 602 35.33 -19.59 -34.50
C VAL A 602 34.56 -20.55 -35.38
N GLU A 603 34.14 -21.67 -34.83
CA GLU A 603 33.36 -22.69 -35.52
C GLU A 603 31.86 -22.43 -35.41
N GLU A 604 31.05 -22.78 -36.39
CA GLU A 604 29.59 -22.57 -36.39
C GLU A 604 28.89 -23.21 -35.21
N GLY A 605 29.46 -24.30 -34.63
CA GLY A 605 28.95 -24.99 -33.47
C GLY A 605 29.36 -24.40 -32.11
N ASP A 606 30.22 -23.41 -32.08
CA ASP A 606 30.65 -22.77 -30.84
C ASP A 606 29.52 -21.97 -30.22
N TRP A 607 29.39 -22.07 -28.88
CA TRP A 607 28.32 -21.38 -28.12
C TRP A 607 28.34 -19.84 -28.29
N TYR A 608 29.45 -19.28 -28.71
CA TYR A 608 29.66 -17.86 -28.93
C TYR A 608 29.64 -17.47 -30.41
N ALA A 609 29.53 -18.41 -31.36
CA ALA A 609 29.67 -18.16 -32.78
C ALA A 609 28.68 -17.07 -33.26
N ALA A 610 27.41 -17.18 -32.93
CA ALA A 610 26.40 -16.19 -33.32
C ALA A 610 26.68 -14.79 -32.73
N ALA A 611 27.14 -14.74 -31.47
CA ALA A 611 27.48 -13.50 -30.81
C ALA A 611 28.68 -12.80 -31.40
N VAL A 612 29.72 -13.59 -31.74
CA VAL A 612 30.94 -13.06 -32.41
C VAL A 612 30.61 -12.56 -33.81
N ALA A 613 29.84 -13.33 -34.59
CA ALA A 613 29.39 -12.91 -35.94
C ALA A 613 28.58 -11.60 -35.88
N TRP A 614 27.60 -11.51 -34.97
CA TRP A 614 26.82 -10.31 -34.75
C TRP A 614 27.68 -9.11 -34.32
N ALA A 615 28.58 -9.32 -33.37
CA ALA A 615 29.43 -8.24 -32.87
C ALA A 615 30.45 -7.75 -33.94
N ALA A 616 30.94 -8.64 -34.79
CA ALA A 616 31.80 -8.29 -35.92
C ALA A 616 31.03 -7.57 -37.03
N GLU A 617 29.82 -8.03 -37.40
CA GLU A 617 28.95 -7.38 -38.39
C GLU A 617 28.62 -5.92 -38.00
N ASN A 618 28.43 -5.66 -36.72
CA ASN A 618 28.12 -4.33 -36.19
C ASN A 618 29.38 -3.52 -35.83
N GLY A 619 30.57 -4.01 -36.16
CA GLY A 619 31.83 -3.28 -35.94
C GLY A 619 32.24 -3.16 -34.47
N LEU A 620 31.60 -3.92 -33.54
CA LEU A 620 31.87 -3.85 -32.11
C LEU A 620 33.22 -4.54 -31.76
N VAL A 621 33.50 -5.62 -32.44
CA VAL A 621 34.74 -6.40 -32.28
C VAL A 621 35.48 -6.54 -33.61
N SER A 622 36.77 -6.77 -33.55
CA SER A 622 37.64 -7.06 -34.71
C SER A 622 38.57 -8.21 -34.37
N GLY A 623 39.13 -8.84 -35.38
CA GLY A 623 40.13 -9.87 -35.22
C GLY A 623 41.44 -9.35 -34.59
N VAL A 624 42.26 -10.28 -34.09
CA VAL A 624 43.59 -10.00 -33.52
C VAL A 624 44.71 -10.10 -34.56
N GLY A 625 44.32 -10.30 -35.83
CA GLY A 625 45.20 -10.52 -36.95
C GLY A 625 45.22 -11.97 -37.46
N GLY A 626 45.52 -12.18 -38.72
CA GLY A 626 45.58 -13.52 -39.34
C GLY A 626 44.23 -14.24 -39.36
N ASP A 627 43.13 -13.51 -39.61
CA ASP A 627 41.75 -14.00 -39.64
C ASP A 627 41.31 -14.69 -38.35
N ARG A 628 41.87 -14.30 -37.20
CA ARG A 628 41.56 -14.88 -35.90
C ARG A 628 40.86 -13.87 -34.98
N PHE A 629 39.84 -14.35 -34.22
CA PHE A 629 39.15 -13.63 -33.18
C PHE A 629 39.82 -13.77 -31.81
N ALA A 630 40.44 -14.91 -31.55
CA ALA A 630 41.00 -15.31 -30.29
C ALA A 630 39.93 -15.39 -29.15
N PRO A 631 38.87 -16.22 -29.29
CA PRO A 631 37.68 -16.22 -28.41
C PRO A 631 38.02 -16.51 -26.96
N ASN A 632 38.98 -17.35 -26.70
CA ASN A 632 39.40 -17.81 -25.37
C ASN A 632 40.47 -16.94 -24.71
N ASN A 633 40.96 -15.91 -25.40
CA ASN A 633 41.91 -14.99 -24.78
C ASN A 633 41.23 -14.17 -23.70
N ALA A 634 41.96 -13.95 -22.61
CA ALA A 634 41.55 -13.05 -21.55
C ALA A 634 41.31 -11.64 -22.09
N LEU A 635 40.19 -11.06 -21.70
CA LEU A 635 39.82 -9.71 -22.09
C LEU A 635 40.64 -8.69 -21.28
N THR A 636 41.35 -7.78 -21.95
CA THR A 636 42.03 -6.68 -21.25
C THR A 636 41.08 -5.53 -20.96
N ARG A 637 41.42 -4.68 -20.00
CA ARG A 637 40.61 -3.51 -19.63
C ARG A 637 40.50 -2.51 -20.75
N GLU A 638 41.56 -2.27 -21.51
CA GLU A 638 41.52 -1.42 -22.72
C GLU A 638 40.69 -2.01 -23.88
N GLN A 639 40.71 -3.36 -24.05
CA GLN A 639 39.87 -4.03 -25.04
C GLN A 639 38.39 -3.95 -24.62
N MET A 640 38.10 -4.12 -23.36
CA MET A 640 36.73 -3.96 -22.81
C MET A 640 36.22 -2.52 -23.08
N ALA A 641 37.03 -1.50 -22.76
CA ALA A 641 36.69 -0.10 -23.02
C ALA A 641 36.38 0.15 -24.50
N LEU A 642 37.22 -0.36 -25.42
CA LEU A 642 37.03 -0.19 -26.85
C LEU A 642 35.73 -0.85 -27.36
N ILE A 643 35.44 -2.07 -26.89
CA ILE A 643 34.23 -2.79 -27.31
C ILE A 643 32.99 -2.06 -26.82
N LEU A 644 32.96 -1.60 -25.55
CA LEU A 644 31.84 -0.85 -24.97
C LEU A 644 31.70 0.56 -25.64
N TYR A 645 32.79 1.25 -25.97
CA TYR A 645 32.77 2.50 -26.67
C TYR A 645 32.13 2.35 -28.06
N ARG A 646 32.53 1.34 -28.83
CA ARG A 646 31.92 1.03 -30.12
C ARG A 646 30.47 0.62 -30.01
N TYR A 647 30.12 -0.10 -28.94
CA TYR A 647 28.73 -0.48 -28.66
C TYR A 647 27.89 0.77 -28.35
N ALA A 648 28.40 1.70 -27.53
CA ALA A 648 27.73 2.98 -27.30
C ALA A 648 27.51 3.79 -28.58
N GLN A 649 28.53 3.88 -29.46
CA GLN A 649 28.42 4.52 -30.76
C GLN A 649 27.38 3.82 -31.66
N HIS A 650 27.37 2.49 -31.72
CA HIS A 650 26.40 1.72 -32.48
C HIS A 650 24.97 1.99 -32.02
N LYS A 651 24.77 2.19 -30.72
CA LYS A 651 23.48 2.54 -30.12
C LYS A 651 23.17 4.04 -30.20
N SER A 652 24.04 4.85 -30.78
CA SER A 652 23.91 6.31 -30.83
C SER A 652 23.84 6.98 -29.45
N HIS A 653 24.48 6.39 -28.47
CA HIS A 653 24.66 7.04 -27.17
C HIS A 653 25.75 8.11 -27.24
N ASP A 654 25.71 9.05 -26.31
CA ASP A 654 26.74 10.10 -26.25
C ASP A 654 28.08 9.51 -25.80
N VAL A 655 29.08 9.72 -26.62
CA VAL A 655 30.45 9.27 -26.39
C VAL A 655 31.44 10.45 -26.29
N GLN A 656 30.93 11.66 -26.11
CA GLN A 656 31.77 12.84 -25.91
C GLN A 656 32.52 12.72 -24.56
N VAL A 657 33.72 13.28 -24.58
CA VAL A 657 34.60 13.30 -23.39
C VAL A 657 34.78 14.74 -22.96
N ASP A 658 34.37 15.02 -21.72
CA ASP A 658 34.55 16.35 -21.11
C ASP A 658 35.86 16.41 -20.30
N GLY A 659 36.65 17.44 -20.57
CA GLY A 659 37.90 17.65 -19.84
C GLY A 659 39.00 16.64 -20.16
N GLU A 660 39.86 16.36 -19.20
CA GLU A 660 40.99 15.43 -19.31
C GLU A 660 40.80 14.26 -18.28
N PRO A 661 39.89 13.32 -18.51
CA PRO A 661 39.52 12.28 -17.54
C PRO A 661 40.66 11.31 -17.22
N LEU A 662 41.70 11.25 -18.03
CA LEU A 662 42.90 10.45 -17.80
C LEU A 662 43.96 11.19 -16.95
N GLU A 663 43.79 12.49 -16.69
CA GLU A 663 44.68 13.24 -15.82
C GLU A 663 44.70 12.64 -14.40
N GLY A 664 45.90 12.46 -13.85
CA GLY A 664 46.11 11.90 -12.53
C GLY A 664 46.35 10.40 -12.47
N PHE A 665 46.22 9.66 -13.61
CA PHE A 665 46.65 8.28 -13.68
C PHE A 665 48.14 8.18 -14.14
N GLN A 666 48.89 7.29 -13.48
CA GLN A 666 50.33 7.18 -13.64
C GLN A 666 50.78 6.30 -14.82
N ASP A 667 49.86 5.58 -15.43
CA ASP A 667 50.14 4.60 -16.49
C ASP A 667 49.38 4.90 -17.78
N VAL A 668 49.04 6.14 -18.02
CA VAL A 668 48.34 6.59 -19.24
C VAL A 668 49.18 6.27 -20.48
N GLU A 669 50.51 6.40 -20.41
CA GLU A 669 51.43 6.05 -21.53
C GLU A 669 51.43 4.53 -21.85
N LYS A 670 50.84 3.67 -21.01
CA LYS A 670 50.72 2.23 -21.28
C LYS A 670 49.44 1.88 -22.02
N ILE A 671 48.55 2.87 -22.22
CA ILE A 671 47.34 2.65 -23.04
C ILE A 671 47.78 2.56 -24.50
N SER A 672 47.34 1.51 -25.18
CA SER A 672 47.56 1.35 -26.60
C SER A 672 46.95 2.52 -27.40
N ASP A 673 47.64 3.02 -28.41
CA ASP A 673 47.16 4.17 -29.22
C ASP A 673 45.71 4.01 -29.73
N TRP A 674 45.31 2.79 -30.06
CA TRP A 674 43.98 2.46 -30.55
C TRP A 674 42.91 2.50 -29.43
N ALA A 675 43.28 2.54 -28.18
CA ALA A 675 42.35 2.46 -27.03
C ALA A 675 42.25 3.80 -26.24
N VAL A 676 43.06 4.80 -26.54
CA VAL A 676 43.14 6.06 -25.76
C VAL A 676 41.79 6.75 -25.67
N GLU A 677 41.10 6.93 -26.80
CA GLU A 677 39.76 7.58 -26.81
C GLU A 677 38.72 6.77 -26.05
N ALA A 678 38.70 5.46 -26.21
CA ALA A 678 37.78 4.58 -25.54
C ALA A 678 38.02 4.51 -24.01
N MET A 679 39.27 4.52 -23.58
CA MET A 679 39.65 4.57 -22.19
C MET A 679 39.28 5.91 -21.55
N ALA A 680 39.52 7.03 -22.24
CA ALA A 680 39.10 8.35 -21.78
C ALA A 680 37.56 8.42 -21.59
N TRP A 681 36.83 7.96 -22.63
CA TRP A 681 35.38 7.88 -22.51
C TRP A 681 34.90 6.99 -21.37
N ALA A 682 35.46 5.80 -21.21
CA ALA A 682 35.03 4.86 -20.20
C ALA A 682 35.28 5.39 -18.78
N VAL A 683 36.35 6.17 -18.56
CA VAL A 683 36.63 6.85 -17.29
C VAL A 683 35.67 8.02 -17.10
N ASN A 684 35.46 8.85 -18.11
CA ASN A 684 34.50 9.97 -18.10
C ASN A 684 33.08 9.51 -17.77
N ALA A 685 32.64 8.44 -18.40
CA ALA A 685 31.33 7.81 -18.17
C ALA A 685 31.26 6.99 -16.88
N LYS A 686 32.31 7.02 -16.03
CA LYS A 686 32.39 6.26 -14.76
C LYS A 686 32.21 4.75 -14.92
N LEU A 687 32.48 4.21 -16.09
CA LEU A 687 32.44 2.77 -16.36
C LEU A 687 33.73 2.09 -15.87
N LEU A 688 34.85 2.77 -16.00
CA LEU A 688 36.15 2.33 -15.51
C LEU A 688 36.67 3.29 -14.44
N SER A 689 37.24 2.72 -13.40
CA SER A 689 37.99 3.42 -12.38
C SER A 689 39.39 2.84 -12.27
N GLY A 690 40.28 3.48 -11.53
CA GLY A 690 41.60 2.96 -11.22
C GLY A 690 41.56 1.65 -10.42
N THR A 691 42.62 0.85 -10.55
CA THR A 691 42.78 -0.42 -9.81
C THR A 691 43.49 -0.24 -8.47
N GLY A 692 43.76 1.00 -8.04
CA GLY A 692 44.54 1.42 -6.91
C GLY A 692 45.80 2.16 -7.37
N ASP A 693 46.47 2.89 -6.45
CA ASP A 693 47.70 3.67 -6.69
C ASP A 693 47.68 4.57 -7.95
N HIS A 694 46.48 5.11 -8.29
CA HIS A 694 46.28 5.91 -9.48
C HIS A 694 46.67 5.20 -10.81
N LEU A 695 46.42 3.91 -10.92
CA LEU A 695 46.69 3.10 -12.12
C LEU A 695 45.40 2.66 -12.83
N LEU A 696 45.36 2.76 -14.14
CA LEU A 696 44.30 2.22 -14.99
C LEU A 696 44.50 0.74 -15.34
N THR A 697 45.77 0.28 -15.37
CA THR A 697 46.17 -1.04 -15.78
C THR A 697 45.54 -1.49 -17.13
N PRO A 698 45.79 -0.78 -18.24
CA PRO A 698 45.09 -0.99 -19.53
C PRO A 698 45.24 -2.42 -20.07
N ALA A 699 46.44 -3.03 -19.96
CA ALA A 699 46.70 -4.40 -20.34
C ALA A 699 46.29 -5.45 -19.28
N GLY A 700 45.83 -5.02 -18.11
CA GLY A 700 45.31 -5.93 -17.07
C GLY A 700 44.02 -6.60 -17.50
N THR A 701 43.81 -7.83 -17.07
CA THR A 701 42.59 -8.60 -17.39
C THR A 701 41.43 -8.22 -16.51
N ALA A 702 40.21 -8.21 -17.06
CA ALA A 702 38.99 -7.97 -16.33
C ALA A 702 38.38 -9.27 -15.78
N THR A 703 37.99 -9.25 -14.50
CA THR A 703 37.26 -10.37 -13.91
C THR A 703 35.77 -10.29 -14.22
N ARG A 704 35.06 -11.42 -14.07
CA ARG A 704 33.62 -11.48 -14.28
C ARG A 704 32.86 -10.49 -13.40
N ALA A 705 33.25 -10.33 -12.13
CA ALA A 705 32.66 -9.34 -11.22
C ALA A 705 32.88 -7.91 -11.69
N GLN A 706 34.09 -7.57 -12.16
CA GLN A 706 34.39 -6.25 -12.70
C GLN A 706 33.57 -5.96 -13.97
N VAL A 707 33.42 -6.94 -14.85
CA VAL A 707 32.61 -6.78 -16.07
C VAL A 707 31.12 -6.64 -15.70
N ALA A 708 30.61 -7.42 -14.74
CA ALA A 708 29.24 -7.26 -14.27
C ALA A 708 28.98 -5.83 -13.75
N GLN A 709 29.91 -5.27 -12.96
CA GLN A 709 29.80 -3.90 -12.48
C GLN A 709 29.82 -2.88 -13.61
N VAL A 710 30.71 -3.04 -14.57
CA VAL A 710 30.82 -2.16 -15.75
C VAL A 710 29.54 -2.20 -16.58
N LEU A 711 28.97 -3.39 -16.83
CA LEU A 711 27.74 -3.54 -17.60
C LEU A 711 26.51 -2.98 -16.84
N ALA A 712 26.44 -3.17 -15.53
CA ALA A 712 25.41 -2.58 -14.70
C ALA A 712 25.48 -1.03 -14.76
N ASN A 713 26.67 -0.46 -14.58
CA ASN A 713 26.90 0.98 -14.71
C ASN A 713 26.54 1.47 -16.11
N PHE A 714 26.95 0.75 -17.15
CA PHE A 714 26.66 1.13 -18.54
C PHE A 714 25.15 1.29 -18.77
N ARG A 715 24.36 0.34 -18.31
CA ARG A 715 22.90 0.38 -18.45
C ARG A 715 22.24 1.48 -17.64
N GLN A 716 22.85 1.93 -16.55
CA GLN A 716 22.30 2.97 -15.67
C GLN A 716 22.72 4.38 -16.05
N THR A 717 23.91 4.54 -16.66
CA THR A 717 24.51 5.87 -16.91
C THR A 717 24.63 6.24 -18.36
N VAL A 718 24.69 5.28 -19.27
CA VAL A 718 24.93 5.50 -20.72
C VAL A 718 23.70 5.10 -21.55
N ALA A 719 23.04 4.01 -21.21
CA ALA A 719 21.85 3.51 -21.88
C ALA A 719 20.59 3.92 -21.14
#